data_eb4bf79ee3e4c31f6ebf5626e7efe15d
#
_entry.id   eb4bf79ee3e4c31f6ebf5626e7efe15d
#
_cell.length_a   1.000
_cell.length_b   1.000
_cell.length_c   1.000
_cell.angle_alpha   90.00
_cell.angle_beta   90.00
_cell.angle_gamma   90.00
#
_symmetry.space_group_name_H-M   'P 1'
#
loop_
_entity.id
_entity.type
_entity.pdbx_description
1 polymer ?
#
loop_
_entity_poly.entity_id
_entity_poly.type
_entity_poly.pdbx_seq_one_letter_code
_entity_poly.pdbx_strand_id
1 'polypeptide(L)'
;MAWDTGLNGVHLAIAAYPGTPLRVVAGPGTGKTFALMRRVARLLEAGVSPEEILAVTFTRTAANDLVEKLAALGVAGAENVAAKTLHSLSFGILSRAAVLHALGRVSRPLLDCELDTLVCDLQDQFGGKREVKRLIKAFEAYWARLQHHQPGFPADPNERAFNRTLHEWLIFHQAMLIGEVVPVALDFVRQNPAHPDVPSYQHIVVDEYQDLNRADQSLIDALAGNASVTVVGDEDQSIYGFRFANPEGIAQYPQTHANTHDELLNECRRCPRIVVEMASSLIGRNVRLEPRPLVVRPQNGNGDVYIVQHDSVEDEIANLAAYVEWYLETRPGVPAGEVLVLANRRLIGNGIRDRINDLARRNQRAWIAESFYFEDSLKSDLAAQAFTLVTLLADRDDRPGLRHWLGAGADDWRRRPYARLRVHCEANGISPREALEQMVAGNLRLAYTGPLIQRFNLLQQRIATLAGLNIPQLIDDLFPDGNASVATVRRAALLIAPNVQTPEELLNELRVAITQPELPGTQGNAVRIMSLHKSKGLTARLVVIAGCVAGIIPTIDFDAPLDEQDRQRQEQRRLFYVGITRSTETLVLSSAIRISRQVALNMNMRLPQGVGGIRLTASPFLAELGPHAPQPVRANNWRAQLGF
;
A
#
# COMPACT_ATOMS: atom_id res chain seq x y z
N MET A 1 -5.30 -29.61 15.12
CA MET A 1 -4.34 -30.40 14.29
C MET A 1 -2.94 -30.12 14.86
N ALA A 2 -2.07 -31.11 15.06
CA ALA A 2 -0.70 -30.82 15.55
C ALA A 2 0.04 -29.89 14.56
N TRP A 3 0.86 -29.01 15.11
CA TRP A 3 1.58 -27.98 14.33
C TRP A 3 2.43 -28.56 13.18
N ASP A 4 2.92 -29.79 13.31
CA ASP A 4 3.78 -30.49 12.34
C ASP A 4 3.02 -31.27 11.26
N THR A 5 1.70 -31.38 11.36
CA THR A 5 0.87 -32.15 10.41
C THR A 5 1.06 -31.65 8.98
N GLY A 6 1.55 -32.54 8.10
CA GLY A 6 1.80 -32.23 6.68
C GLY A 6 3.08 -31.44 6.40
N LEU A 7 3.90 -31.14 7.40
CA LEU A 7 5.21 -30.55 7.26
C LEU A 7 6.27 -31.61 6.89
N ASN A 8 7.19 -31.22 6.03
CA ASN A 8 8.37 -32.01 5.69
C ASN A 8 9.53 -31.09 5.26
N GLY A 9 10.74 -31.67 5.21
CA GLY A 9 11.93 -30.96 4.73
C GLY A 9 12.16 -29.62 5.42
N VAL A 10 12.50 -28.61 4.62
CA VAL A 10 12.84 -27.25 5.11
C VAL A 10 11.68 -26.59 5.86
N HIS A 11 10.42 -26.81 5.45
CA HIS A 11 9.27 -26.24 6.18
C HIS A 11 9.18 -26.77 7.61
N LEU A 12 9.47 -28.05 7.83
CA LEU A 12 9.53 -28.64 9.16
C LEU A 12 10.72 -28.08 9.95
N ALA A 13 11.89 -27.95 9.32
CA ALA A 13 13.08 -27.35 9.95
C ALA A 13 12.80 -25.94 10.46
N ILE A 14 12.21 -25.07 9.62
CA ILE A 14 11.83 -23.70 10.00
C ILE A 14 10.84 -23.69 11.18
N ALA A 15 9.77 -24.47 11.10
CA ALA A 15 8.76 -24.50 12.14
C ALA A 15 9.31 -25.05 13.46
N ALA A 16 10.16 -26.06 13.41
CA ALA A 16 10.71 -26.75 14.57
C ALA A 16 11.92 -26.05 15.20
N TYR A 17 12.62 -25.15 14.48
CA TYR A 17 13.88 -24.55 14.95
C TYR A 17 13.69 -23.84 16.31
N PRO A 18 14.44 -24.24 17.35
CA PRO A 18 14.26 -23.68 18.68
C PRO A 18 15.07 -22.41 18.94
N GLY A 19 16.09 -22.14 18.11
CA GLY A 19 17.05 -21.06 18.31
C GLY A 19 16.61 -19.71 17.77
N THR A 20 17.48 -18.72 17.95
CA THR A 20 17.32 -17.34 17.48
C THR A 20 18.70 -16.69 17.25
N PRO A 21 18.86 -15.76 16.29
CA PRO A 21 17.89 -15.37 15.27
C PRO A 21 17.72 -16.44 14.18
N LEU A 22 16.56 -16.46 13.54
CA LEU A 22 16.30 -17.29 12.35
C LEU A 22 16.01 -16.40 11.14
N ARG A 23 16.80 -16.54 10.08
CA ARG A 23 16.54 -15.92 8.77
C ARG A 23 16.03 -16.99 7.80
N VAL A 24 14.89 -16.72 7.16
CA VAL A 24 14.34 -17.57 6.10
C VAL A 24 14.29 -16.79 4.81
N VAL A 25 15.06 -17.22 3.84
CA VAL A 25 15.00 -16.67 2.49
C VAL A 25 14.06 -17.53 1.65
N ALA A 26 13.04 -16.92 1.08
CA ALA A 26 11.94 -17.68 0.51
C ALA A 26 11.38 -17.06 -0.77
N GLY A 27 11.63 -17.70 -1.92
CA GLY A 27 11.13 -17.27 -3.22
C GLY A 27 9.59 -17.26 -3.33
N PRO A 28 9.05 -16.78 -4.47
CA PRO A 28 7.61 -16.74 -4.70
C PRO A 28 7.01 -18.15 -4.76
N GLY A 29 5.88 -18.34 -4.06
CA GLY A 29 5.15 -19.60 -4.08
C GLY A 29 5.84 -20.77 -3.38
N THR A 30 6.87 -20.53 -2.56
CA THR A 30 7.63 -21.58 -1.84
C THR A 30 7.01 -21.97 -0.50
N GLY A 31 5.96 -21.27 -0.05
CA GLY A 31 5.26 -21.57 1.20
C GLY A 31 5.78 -20.84 2.44
N LYS A 32 6.38 -19.64 2.28
CA LYS A 32 6.85 -18.79 3.41
C LYS A 32 5.83 -18.66 4.53
N THR A 33 4.65 -18.09 4.23
CA THR A 33 3.60 -17.85 5.21
C THR A 33 3.10 -19.15 5.87
N PHE A 34 3.09 -20.26 5.10
CA PHE A 34 2.74 -21.57 5.65
C PHE A 34 3.75 -22.03 6.71
N ALA A 35 5.05 -21.92 6.46
CA ALA A 35 6.08 -22.27 7.44
C ALA A 35 6.02 -21.38 8.70
N LEU A 36 5.78 -20.07 8.50
CA LEU A 36 5.62 -19.13 9.62
C LEU A 36 4.41 -19.45 10.50
N MET A 37 3.25 -19.72 9.89
CA MET A 37 2.05 -20.10 10.64
C MET A 37 2.27 -21.35 11.48
N ARG A 38 2.96 -22.35 10.91
CA ARG A 38 3.28 -23.60 11.65
C ARG A 38 4.26 -23.35 12.79
N ARG A 39 5.21 -22.41 12.61
CA ARG A 39 6.10 -21.98 13.70
C ARG A 39 5.32 -21.32 14.83
N VAL A 40 4.41 -20.39 14.51
CA VAL A 40 3.53 -19.76 15.54
C VAL A 40 2.65 -20.80 16.21
N ALA A 41 2.04 -21.73 15.46
CA ALA A 41 1.24 -22.82 16.01
C ALA A 41 2.06 -23.68 17.00
N ARG A 42 3.32 -24.01 16.67
CA ARG A 42 4.21 -24.73 17.58
C ARG A 42 4.47 -23.98 18.90
N LEU A 43 4.66 -22.66 18.82
CA LEU A 43 4.88 -21.83 20.00
C LEU A 43 3.65 -21.85 20.93
N LEU A 44 2.45 -21.71 20.36
CA LEU A 44 1.20 -21.80 21.11
C LEU A 44 0.99 -23.20 21.73
N GLU A 45 1.22 -24.28 20.98
CA GLU A 45 1.14 -25.66 21.51
C GLU A 45 2.22 -25.95 22.56
N ALA A 46 3.35 -25.24 22.54
CA ALA A 46 4.38 -25.29 23.57
C ALA A 46 4.03 -24.47 24.82
N GLY A 47 2.88 -23.78 24.84
CA GLY A 47 2.38 -23.02 26.00
C GLY A 47 2.83 -21.56 26.05
N VAL A 48 3.38 -21.02 24.97
CA VAL A 48 3.66 -19.57 24.88
C VAL A 48 2.33 -18.81 24.80
N SER A 49 2.18 -17.76 25.62
CA SER A 49 0.99 -16.92 25.62
C SER A 49 0.84 -16.18 24.26
N PRO A 50 -0.35 -16.15 23.66
CA PRO A 50 -0.57 -15.47 22.39
C PRO A 50 -0.11 -14.01 22.38
N GLU A 51 -0.27 -13.30 23.49
CA GLU A 51 0.11 -11.90 23.66
C GLU A 51 1.64 -11.68 23.66
N GLU A 52 2.40 -12.73 23.93
CA GLU A 52 3.87 -12.74 23.91
C GLU A 52 4.45 -13.03 22.53
N ILE A 53 3.57 -13.27 21.52
CA ILE A 53 3.94 -13.51 20.13
C ILE A 53 3.51 -12.31 19.28
N LEU A 54 4.47 -11.61 18.70
CA LEU A 54 4.22 -10.57 17.70
C LEU A 54 4.45 -11.12 16.30
N ALA A 55 3.42 -11.10 15.46
CA ALA A 55 3.52 -11.39 14.04
C ALA A 55 3.46 -10.07 13.23
N VAL A 56 4.58 -9.66 12.65
CA VAL A 56 4.67 -8.46 11.84
C VAL A 56 4.43 -8.80 10.39
N THR A 57 3.53 -8.06 9.73
CA THR A 57 3.25 -8.16 8.30
C THR A 57 3.28 -6.79 7.66
N PHE A 58 3.47 -6.73 6.33
CA PHE A 58 3.55 -5.46 5.62
C PHE A 58 2.18 -4.79 5.41
N THR A 59 1.09 -5.58 5.31
CA THR A 59 -0.28 -5.06 5.10
C THR A 59 -1.24 -5.61 6.15
N ARG A 60 -2.32 -4.86 6.43
CA ARG A 60 -3.38 -5.32 7.35
C ARG A 60 -4.10 -6.56 6.82
N THR A 61 -4.35 -6.63 5.51
CA THR A 61 -4.93 -7.82 4.89
C THR A 61 -4.08 -9.06 5.16
N ALA A 62 -2.75 -8.95 5.03
CA ALA A 62 -1.85 -10.06 5.35
C ALA A 62 -1.86 -10.42 6.85
N ALA A 63 -2.04 -9.43 7.74
CA ALA A 63 -2.18 -9.67 9.18
C ALA A 63 -3.48 -10.42 9.49
N ASN A 64 -4.60 -10.00 8.92
CA ASN A 64 -5.89 -10.68 9.08
C ASN A 64 -5.85 -12.10 8.51
N ASP A 65 -5.33 -12.26 7.29
CA ASP A 65 -5.13 -13.57 6.64
C ASP A 65 -4.29 -14.52 7.50
N LEU A 66 -3.27 -13.99 8.20
CA LEU A 66 -2.42 -14.79 9.08
C LEU A 66 -3.24 -15.33 10.26
N VAL A 67 -4.01 -14.48 10.93
CA VAL A 67 -4.86 -14.86 12.08
C VAL A 67 -5.93 -15.86 11.65
N GLU A 68 -6.64 -15.61 10.54
CA GLU A 68 -7.66 -16.52 10.01
C GLU A 68 -7.09 -17.92 9.71
N LYS A 69 -5.93 -17.96 9.05
CA LYS A 69 -5.26 -19.22 8.73
C LYS A 69 -4.72 -19.94 9.97
N LEU A 70 -4.22 -19.20 10.97
CA LEU A 70 -3.85 -19.78 12.27
C LEU A 70 -5.07 -20.37 12.99
N ALA A 71 -6.18 -19.63 13.04
CA ALA A 71 -7.44 -20.11 13.63
C ALA A 71 -7.95 -21.37 12.91
N ALA A 72 -7.84 -21.44 11.57
CA ALA A 72 -8.21 -22.60 10.77
C ALA A 72 -7.39 -23.86 11.08
N LEU A 73 -6.20 -23.74 11.71
CA LEU A 73 -5.44 -24.88 12.21
C LEU A 73 -6.06 -25.51 13.47
N GLY A 74 -7.00 -24.82 14.13
CA GLY A 74 -7.63 -25.27 15.37
C GLY A 74 -6.70 -25.26 16.57
N VAL A 75 -5.68 -24.40 16.57
CA VAL A 75 -4.76 -24.22 17.71
C VAL A 75 -5.38 -23.20 18.67
N ALA A 76 -5.49 -23.57 19.94
CA ALA A 76 -6.07 -22.71 20.96
C ALA A 76 -5.26 -21.42 21.13
N GLY A 77 -5.94 -20.26 21.21
CA GLY A 77 -5.33 -18.95 21.38
C GLY A 77 -4.82 -18.32 20.07
N ALA A 78 -4.95 -19.00 18.94
CA ALA A 78 -4.48 -18.49 17.64
C ALA A 78 -5.13 -17.15 17.26
N GLU A 79 -6.39 -16.95 17.63
CA GLU A 79 -7.16 -15.72 17.42
C GLU A 79 -6.66 -14.51 18.21
N ASN A 80 -5.88 -14.75 19.27
CA ASN A 80 -5.34 -13.71 20.16
C ASN A 80 -3.89 -13.32 19.84
N VAL A 81 -3.27 -13.96 18.82
CA VAL A 81 -1.91 -13.60 18.41
C VAL A 81 -1.89 -12.18 17.87
N ALA A 82 -0.93 -11.38 18.34
CA ALA A 82 -0.78 -9.98 17.92
C ALA A 82 -0.22 -9.88 16.49
N ALA A 83 -1.07 -10.07 15.47
CA ALA A 83 -0.70 -9.85 14.08
C ALA A 83 -0.93 -8.38 13.70
N LYS A 84 0.14 -7.64 13.38
CA LYS A 84 0.10 -6.18 13.18
C LYS A 84 1.04 -5.74 12.05
N THR A 85 0.71 -4.60 11.44
CA THR A 85 1.71 -3.83 10.68
C THR A 85 2.54 -2.97 11.65
N LEU A 86 3.77 -2.61 11.27
CA LEU A 86 4.60 -1.75 12.12
C LEU A 86 3.98 -0.38 12.37
N HIS A 87 3.29 0.19 11.39
CA HIS A 87 2.54 1.43 11.59
C HIS A 87 1.44 1.26 12.65
N SER A 88 0.65 0.17 12.59
CA SER A 88 -0.39 -0.11 13.58
C SER A 88 0.19 -0.32 14.99
N LEU A 89 1.32 -1.02 15.08
CA LEU A 89 2.05 -1.21 16.33
C LEU A 89 2.55 0.13 16.89
N SER A 90 3.18 0.94 16.03
CA SER A 90 3.68 2.27 16.40
C SER A 90 2.57 3.20 16.88
N PHE A 91 1.42 3.21 16.19
CA PHE A 91 0.25 3.95 16.68
C PHE A 91 -0.21 3.47 18.05
N GLY A 92 -0.23 2.16 18.28
CA GLY A 92 -0.56 1.59 19.60
C GLY A 92 0.38 2.06 20.71
N ILE A 93 1.67 2.22 20.43
CA ILE A 93 2.67 2.79 21.35
C ILE A 93 2.43 4.30 21.54
N LEU A 94 2.35 5.04 20.45
CA LEU A 94 2.27 6.51 20.46
C LEU A 94 0.95 7.04 21.04
N SER A 95 -0.11 6.25 21.04
CA SER A 95 -1.43 6.62 21.60
C SER A 95 -1.54 6.43 23.12
N ARG A 96 -0.48 5.95 23.79
CA ARG A 96 -0.45 5.81 25.24
C ARG A 96 -0.30 7.17 25.92
N ALA A 97 -0.99 7.38 27.04
CA ALA A 97 -1.04 8.68 27.71
C ALA A 97 0.34 9.25 28.08
N ALA A 98 1.25 8.43 28.58
CA ALA A 98 2.60 8.86 28.92
C ALA A 98 3.40 9.27 27.67
N VAL A 99 3.21 8.57 26.54
CA VAL A 99 3.89 8.87 25.28
C VAL A 99 3.36 10.17 24.67
N LEU A 100 2.02 10.35 24.67
CA LEU A 100 1.40 11.60 24.20
C LEU A 100 1.89 12.81 25.01
N HIS A 101 1.99 12.66 26.33
CA HIS A 101 2.52 13.72 27.19
C HIS A 101 3.99 14.05 26.84
N ALA A 102 4.82 13.03 26.60
CA ALA A 102 6.23 13.21 26.23
C ALA A 102 6.41 13.89 24.86
N LEU A 103 5.51 13.56 23.90
CA LEU A 103 5.56 14.13 22.55
C LEU A 103 4.96 15.54 22.43
N GLY A 104 4.08 15.94 23.36
CA GLY A 104 3.35 17.19 23.31
C GLY A 104 2.32 17.29 22.18
N ARG A 105 2.00 16.18 21.52
CA ARG A 105 1.02 16.08 20.43
C ARG A 105 0.44 14.66 20.35
N VAL A 106 -0.74 14.54 19.73
CA VAL A 106 -1.40 13.25 19.53
C VAL A 106 -0.89 12.52 18.29
N SER A 107 -0.97 11.20 18.30
CA SER A 107 -0.60 10.34 17.16
C SER A 107 -1.72 10.31 16.10
N ARG A 108 -2.01 11.47 15.51
CA ARG A 108 -3.07 11.66 14.51
C ARG A 108 -2.43 11.93 13.14
N PRO A 109 -2.35 10.93 12.23
CA PRO A 109 -1.77 11.14 10.91
C PRO A 109 -2.66 12.01 10.04
N LEU A 110 -2.02 12.88 9.25
CA LEU A 110 -2.70 13.66 8.23
C LEU A 110 -3.12 12.76 7.06
N LEU A 111 -4.32 12.99 6.54
CA LEU A 111 -4.77 12.47 5.25
C LEU A 111 -4.24 13.34 4.10
N ASP A 112 -4.25 12.82 2.88
CA ASP A 112 -3.74 13.54 1.70
C ASP A 112 -4.41 14.90 1.50
N CYS A 113 -5.73 15.00 1.68
CA CYS A 113 -6.46 16.25 1.60
C CYS A 113 -6.08 17.25 2.71
N GLU A 114 -5.71 16.77 3.88
CA GLU A 114 -5.24 17.61 5.00
C GLU A 114 -3.77 18.01 4.82
N LEU A 115 -2.96 17.15 4.21
CA LEU A 115 -1.58 17.46 3.82
C LEU A 115 -1.52 18.64 2.86
N ASP A 116 -2.51 18.77 1.96
CA ASP A 116 -2.61 19.94 1.10
C ASP A 116 -2.80 21.26 1.87
N THR A 117 -3.42 21.24 3.06
CA THR A 117 -3.51 22.44 3.92
C THR A 117 -2.16 22.82 4.51
N LEU A 118 -1.39 21.85 5.00
CA LEU A 118 -0.02 22.06 5.47
C LEU A 118 0.86 22.64 4.35
N VAL A 119 0.80 22.04 3.15
CA VAL A 119 1.53 22.53 1.99
C VAL A 119 1.15 23.97 1.66
N CYS A 120 -0.15 24.30 1.72
CA CYS A 120 -0.64 25.66 1.50
C CYS A 120 -0.16 26.65 2.58
N ASP A 121 -0.10 26.25 3.83
CA ASP A 121 0.33 27.12 4.92
C ASP A 121 1.84 27.44 4.86
N LEU A 122 2.66 26.50 4.39
CA LEU A 122 4.12 26.66 4.35
C LEU A 122 4.66 27.22 3.01
N GLN A 123 3.87 27.22 1.93
CA GLN A 123 4.37 27.50 0.57
C GLN A 123 5.02 28.88 0.41
N ASP A 124 4.55 29.91 1.13
CA ASP A 124 5.08 31.26 0.97
C ASP A 124 6.51 31.42 1.56
N GLN A 125 6.86 30.59 2.53
CA GLN A 125 8.17 30.59 3.18
C GLN A 125 9.20 29.71 2.45
N PHE A 126 8.73 28.67 1.74
CA PHE A 126 9.59 27.61 1.18
C PHE A 126 9.45 27.44 -0.35
N GLY A 127 9.26 28.51 -1.10
CA GLY A 127 9.37 28.49 -2.56
C GLY A 127 8.18 27.87 -3.32
N GLY A 128 7.01 27.79 -2.68
CA GLY A 128 5.76 27.34 -3.31
C GLY A 128 5.41 25.87 -3.04
N LYS A 129 4.19 25.49 -3.45
CA LYS A 129 3.61 24.16 -3.18
C LYS A 129 4.49 22.99 -3.63
N ARG A 130 5.11 23.11 -4.82
CA ARG A 130 5.96 22.05 -5.37
C ARG A 130 7.19 21.81 -4.50
N GLU A 131 7.82 22.87 -4.05
CA GLU A 131 9.02 22.79 -3.22
C GLU A 131 8.69 22.24 -1.82
N VAL A 132 7.59 22.70 -1.19
CA VAL A 132 7.15 22.14 0.09
C VAL A 132 6.89 20.64 -0.01
N LYS A 133 6.19 20.17 -1.08
CA LYS A 133 5.96 18.73 -1.31
C LYS A 133 7.27 17.97 -1.50
N ARG A 134 8.25 18.57 -2.19
CA ARG A 134 9.61 18.00 -2.35
C ARG A 134 10.33 17.86 -1.01
N LEU A 135 10.28 18.89 -0.19
CA LEU A 135 10.89 18.89 1.15
C LEU A 135 10.24 17.86 2.06
N ILE A 136 8.90 17.78 2.12
CA ILE A 136 8.19 16.75 2.89
C ILE A 136 8.68 15.35 2.48
N LYS A 137 8.70 15.06 1.18
CA LYS A 137 9.15 13.76 0.66
C LYS A 137 10.62 13.48 1.00
N ALA A 138 11.48 14.49 0.99
CA ALA A 138 12.87 14.36 1.41
C ALA A 138 12.99 14.00 2.89
N PHE A 139 12.21 14.64 3.76
CA PHE A 139 12.20 14.31 5.20
C PHE A 139 11.63 12.91 5.47
N GLU A 140 10.58 12.48 4.76
CA GLU A 140 10.11 11.10 4.84
C GLU A 140 11.20 10.09 4.47
N ALA A 141 12.00 10.39 3.42
CA ALA A 141 13.16 9.56 3.06
C ALA A 141 14.25 9.56 4.14
N TYR A 142 14.53 10.72 4.73
CA TYR A 142 15.52 10.85 5.80
C TYR A 142 15.11 10.07 7.06
N TRP A 143 13.85 10.16 7.45
CA TRP A 143 13.28 9.39 8.57
C TRP A 143 13.32 7.89 8.31
N ALA A 144 12.84 7.45 7.15
CA ALA A 144 12.83 6.03 6.78
C ALA A 144 14.23 5.40 6.75
N ARG A 145 15.26 6.20 6.41
CA ARG A 145 16.68 5.80 6.35
C ARG A 145 17.45 6.08 7.63
N LEU A 146 16.81 6.62 8.68
CA LEU A 146 17.42 7.05 9.94
C LEU A 146 18.53 8.10 9.77
N GLN A 147 18.51 8.88 8.70
CA GLN A 147 19.50 9.93 8.45
C GLN A 147 19.35 11.11 9.42
N HIS A 148 18.17 11.31 9.98
CA HIS A 148 17.90 12.34 10.98
C HIS A 148 18.66 12.12 12.31
N HIS A 149 19.19 10.92 12.57
CA HIS A 149 20.05 10.64 13.72
C HIS A 149 21.51 11.00 13.49
N GLN A 150 21.89 11.41 12.28
CA GLN A 150 23.27 11.78 11.98
C GLN A 150 23.63 13.13 12.62
N PRO A 151 24.83 13.29 13.19
CA PRO A 151 25.25 14.55 13.76
C PRO A 151 25.21 15.69 12.72
N GLY A 152 24.61 16.83 13.11
CA GLY A 152 24.49 18.01 12.25
C GLY A 152 23.38 17.96 11.22
N PHE A 153 22.52 16.96 11.28
CA PHE A 153 21.34 16.87 10.40
C PHE A 153 20.25 17.88 10.80
N PRO A 154 19.54 18.49 9.82
CA PRO A 154 19.91 18.58 8.40
C PRO A 154 21.06 19.56 8.19
N ALA A 155 21.96 19.27 7.25
CA ALA A 155 23.12 20.11 6.98
C ALA A 155 22.74 21.44 6.28
N ASP A 156 21.72 21.40 5.42
CA ASP A 156 21.25 22.57 4.68
C ASP A 156 20.45 23.54 5.57
N PRO A 157 20.75 24.86 5.58
CA PRO A 157 20.05 25.84 6.39
C PRO A 157 18.55 25.96 6.07
N ASN A 158 18.15 25.83 4.79
CA ASN A 158 16.74 25.89 4.39
C ASN A 158 15.97 24.65 4.87
N GLU A 159 16.61 23.47 4.79
CA GLU A 159 16.03 22.24 5.35
C GLU A 159 15.91 22.32 6.88
N ARG A 160 16.87 22.91 7.58
CA ARG A 160 16.75 23.17 9.04
C ARG A 160 15.59 24.09 9.37
N ALA A 161 15.43 25.18 8.62
CA ALA A 161 14.30 26.08 8.78
C ALA A 161 12.98 25.38 8.50
N PHE A 162 12.91 24.59 7.42
CA PHE A 162 11.73 23.82 7.06
C PHE A 162 11.37 22.80 8.16
N ASN A 163 12.32 22.02 8.64
CA ASN A 163 12.10 21.01 9.68
C ASN A 163 11.50 21.64 10.95
N ARG A 164 12.04 22.77 11.39
CA ARG A 164 11.53 23.50 12.55
C ARG A 164 10.08 23.97 12.31
N THR A 165 9.83 24.64 11.20
CA THR A 165 8.49 25.17 10.88
C THR A 165 7.46 24.06 10.67
N LEU A 166 7.86 22.94 10.05
CA LEU A 166 7.05 21.73 9.91
C LEU A 166 6.65 21.18 11.29
N HIS A 167 7.63 21.04 12.20
CA HIS A 167 7.41 20.51 13.54
C HIS A 167 6.50 21.43 14.37
N GLU A 168 6.71 22.76 14.32
CA GLU A 168 5.83 23.75 14.93
C GLU A 168 4.40 23.67 14.39
N TRP A 169 4.24 23.47 13.08
CA TRP A 169 2.92 23.29 12.47
C TRP A 169 2.22 22.02 12.97
N LEU A 170 2.94 20.90 13.02
CA LEU A 170 2.42 19.61 13.45
C LEU A 170 2.03 19.64 14.95
N ILE A 171 2.85 20.25 15.82
CA ILE A 171 2.52 20.44 17.24
C ILE A 171 1.27 21.27 17.39
N PHE A 172 1.20 22.44 16.73
CA PHE A 172 0.03 23.31 16.83
C PHE A 172 -1.26 22.62 16.38
N HIS A 173 -1.20 21.85 15.29
CA HIS A 173 -2.36 21.15 14.77
C HIS A 173 -2.61 19.78 15.44
N GLN A 174 -1.78 19.37 16.39
CA GLN A 174 -1.89 18.08 17.06
C GLN A 174 -1.94 16.93 16.03
N ALA A 175 -0.95 16.89 15.13
CA ALA A 175 -0.92 15.97 13.99
C ALA A 175 0.46 15.38 13.76
N MET A 176 0.52 14.33 12.94
CA MET A 176 1.74 13.65 12.48
C MET A 176 1.70 13.45 10.97
N LEU A 177 2.88 13.39 10.35
CA LEU A 177 3.02 12.80 9.01
C LEU A 177 3.10 11.29 9.14
N ILE A 178 2.55 10.56 8.15
CA ILE A 178 2.58 9.09 8.18
C ILE A 178 4.03 8.56 8.19
N GLY A 179 4.95 9.23 7.49
CA GLY A 179 6.36 8.84 7.41
C GLY A 179 7.15 9.00 8.70
N GLU A 180 6.68 9.80 9.68
CA GLU A 180 7.36 9.98 10.98
C GLU A 180 6.87 9.01 12.06
N VAL A 181 5.77 8.30 11.86
CA VAL A 181 5.12 7.48 12.89
C VAL A 181 6.05 6.40 13.44
N VAL A 182 6.67 5.61 12.57
CA VAL A 182 7.59 4.54 12.99
C VAL A 182 8.89 5.10 13.59
N PRO A 183 9.56 6.09 12.97
CA PRO A 183 10.73 6.74 13.57
C PRO A 183 10.49 7.32 14.97
N VAL A 184 9.38 8.01 15.20
CA VAL A 184 9.05 8.59 16.51
C VAL A 184 8.79 7.49 17.55
N ALA A 185 8.10 6.39 17.14
CA ALA A 185 7.92 5.23 18.03
C ALA A 185 9.26 4.55 18.36
N LEU A 186 10.16 4.42 17.38
CA LEU A 186 11.50 3.90 17.56
C LEU A 186 12.31 4.74 18.56
N ASP A 187 12.26 6.05 18.43
CA ASP A 187 12.97 6.97 19.34
C ASP A 187 12.45 6.84 20.77
N PHE A 188 11.12 6.76 20.93
CA PHE A 188 10.52 6.53 22.25
C PHE A 188 10.96 5.19 22.86
N VAL A 189 10.89 4.10 22.10
CA VAL A 189 11.30 2.75 22.58
C VAL A 189 12.77 2.72 22.95
N ARG A 190 13.66 3.32 22.15
CA ARG A 190 15.10 3.38 22.44
C ARG A 190 15.44 4.20 23.68
N GLN A 191 14.75 5.30 23.89
CA GLN A 191 14.97 6.17 25.04
C GLN A 191 14.36 5.61 26.33
N ASN A 192 13.35 4.76 26.21
CA ASN A 192 12.55 4.25 27.32
C ASN A 192 12.33 2.73 27.25
N PRO A 193 13.38 1.90 27.14
CA PRO A 193 13.22 0.46 26.84
C PRO A 193 12.51 -0.32 27.95
N ALA A 194 12.51 0.17 29.18
CA ALA A 194 11.85 -0.46 30.33
C ALA A 194 10.48 0.20 30.67
N HIS A 195 9.98 1.10 29.83
CA HIS A 195 8.71 1.78 30.10
C HIS A 195 7.53 0.80 29.99
N PRO A 196 6.56 0.83 30.92
CA PRO A 196 5.40 -0.11 30.88
C PRO A 196 4.57 -0.06 29.59
N ASP A 197 4.60 1.07 28.90
CA ASP A 197 3.89 1.27 27.62
C ASP A 197 4.66 0.73 26.40
N VAL A 198 5.90 0.31 26.56
CA VAL A 198 6.65 -0.42 25.53
C VAL A 198 6.25 -1.89 25.60
N PRO A 199 5.64 -2.46 24.54
CA PRO A 199 5.23 -3.85 24.56
C PRO A 199 6.45 -4.78 24.64
N SER A 200 6.33 -5.85 25.42
CA SER A 200 7.36 -6.89 25.55
C SER A 200 6.87 -8.18 24.90
N TYR A 201 7.72 -8.83 24.12
CA TYR A 201 7.43 -10.07 23.43
C TYR A 201 8.48 -11.12 23.75
N GLN A 202 8.09 -12.40 23.75
CA GLN A 202 9.03 -13.52 23.77
C GLN A 202 9.44 -13.96 22.36
N HIS A 203 8.53 -13.78 21.39
CA HIS A 203 8.75 -14.16 20.00
C HIS A 203 8.27 -13.06 19.05
N ILE A 204 9.13 -12.70 18.11
CA ILE A 204 8.80 -11.77 17.02
C ILE A 204 9.01 -12.51 15.70
N VAL A 205 7.95 -12.58 14.90
CA VAL A 205 7.95 -13.22 13.58
C VAL A 205 7.62 -12.18 12.53
N VAL A 206 8.51 -11.98 11.55
CA VAL A 206 8.38 -10.92 10.55
C VAL A 206 8.26 -11.52 9.17
N ASP A 207 7.13 -11.31 8.49
CA ASP A 207 6.94 -11.66 7.08
C ASP A 207 7.24 -10.46 6.18
N GLU A 208 7.68 -10.72 4.93
CA GLU A 208 8.04 -9.73 3.92
C GLU A 208 9.09 -8.69 4.40
N TYR A 209 10.12 -9.16 5.14
CA TYR A 209 11.14 -8.31 5.76
C TYR A 209 11.86 -7.38 4.75
N GLN A 210 11.99 -7.78 3.48
CA GLN A 210 12.60 -6.98 2.41
C GLN A 210 11.81 -5.72 2.03
N ASP A 211 10.53 -5.61 2.43
CA ASP A 211 9.71 -4.44 2.15
C ASP A 211 9.80 -3.36 3.24
N LEU A 212 10.41 -3.70 4.36
CA LEU A 212 10.61 -2.79 5.49
C LEU A 212 11.75 -1.81 5.19
N ASN A 213 11.57 -0.56 5.61
CA ASN A 213 12.64 0.43 5.57
C ASN A 213 13.57 0.29 6.80
N ARG A 214 14.65 1.07 6.87
CA ARG A 214 15.62 0.97 7.98
C ARG A 214 15.02 1.33 9.35
N ALA A 215 14.10 2.29 9.41
CA ALA A 215 13.43 2.64 10.67
C ALA A 215 12.52 1.48 11.14
N ASP A 216 11.81 0.84 10.20
CA ASP A 216 11.00 -0.34 10.47
C ASP A 216 11.85 -1.49 11.04
N GLN A 217 12.96 -1.83 10.37
CA GLN A 217 13.89 -2.88 10.80
C GLN A 217 14.48 -2.56 12.18
N SER A 218 14.89 -1.32 12.39
CA SER A 218 15.43 -0.88 13.69
C SER A 218 14.40 -0.86 14.82
N LEU A 219 13.10 -0.65 14.52
CA LEU A 219 12.06 -0.77 15.53
C LEU A 219 11.86 -2.23 15.96
N ILE A 220 11.94 -3.18 15.02
CA ILE A 220 11.92 -4.61 15.33
C ILE A 220 13.08 -4.95 16.25
N ASP A 221 14.29 -4.52 15.93
CA ASP A 221 15.49 -4.76 16.74
C ASP A 221 15.36 -4.16 18.15
N ALA A 222 14.81 -2.94 18.26
CA ALA A 222 14.59 -2.28 19.55
C ALA A 222 13.55 -3.00 20.42
N LEU A 223 12.51 -3.57 19.81
CA LEU A 223 11.48 -4.35 20.49
C LEU A 223 11.94 -5.78 20.79
N ALA A 224 12.92 -6.29 20.04
CA ALA A 224 13.39 -7.65 20.22
C ALA A 224 13.98 -7.88 21.62
N GLY A 225 14.84 -6.99 22.13
CA GLY A 225 15.45 -7.19 23.43
C GLY A 225 16.06 -8.59 23.55
N ASN A 226 15.41 -9.43 24.39
CA ASN A 226 15.76 -10.84 24.56
C ASN A 226 14.80 -11.79 23.80
N ALA A 227 13.89 -11.27 22.98
CA ALA A 227 12.93 -12.09 22.24
C ALA A 227 13.62 -12.93 21.15
N SER A 228 13.01 -14.07 20.87
CA SER A 228 13.36 -14.88 19.70
C SER A 228 12.83 -14.22 18.43
N VAL A 229 13.72 -13.90 17.47
CA VAL A 229 13.36 -13.24 16.22
C VAL A 229 13.45 -14.19 15.05
N THR A 230 12.40 -14.20 14.22
CA THR A 230 12.37 -14.91 12.94
C THR A 230 12.01 -13.90 11.84
N VAL A 231 12.90 -13.74 10.87
CA VAL A 231 12.65 -12.90 9.69
C VAL A 231 12.51 -13.74 8.44
N VAL A 232 11.49 -13.44 7.64
CA VAL A 232 11.25 -14.13 6.35
C VAL A 232 11.10 -13.11 5.25
N GLY A 233 11.72 -13.37 4.11
CA GLY A 233 11.60 -12.47 2.96
C GLY A 233 12.37 -12.95 1.74
N ASP A 234 12.30 -12.09 0.69
CA ASP A 234 12.95 -12.29 -0.59
C ASP A 234 13.28 -10.92 -1.22
N GLU A 235 14.57 -10.58 -1.31
CA GLU A 235 14.97 -9.30 -1.93
C GLU A 235 14.48 -9.16 -3.38
N ASP A 236 14.32 -10.28 -4.10
CA ASP A 236 13.80 -10.32 -5.47
C ASP A 236 12.30 -9.97 -5.56
N GLN A 237 11.57 -9.97 -4.46
CA GLN A 237 10.18 -9.54 -4.36
C GLN A 237 10.01 -8.14 -3.75
N SER A 238 11.10 -7.40 -3.50
CA SER A 238 11.02 -6.03 -3.01
C SER A 238 10.65 -5.06 -4.14
N ILE A 239 9.43 -4.51 -4.04
CA ILE A 239 8.84 -3.62 -5.05
C ILE A 239 8.32 -2.30 -4.46
N TYR A 240 8.68 -1.99 -3.22
CA TYR A 240 8.24 -0.80 -2.50
C TYR A 240 9.37 0.21 -2.27
N GLY A 241 10.31 0.34 -3.23
CA GLY A 241 11.38 1.33 -3.19
C GLY A 241 10.86 2.77 -3.04
N PHE A 242 9.69 3.08 -3.60
CA PHE A 242 9.01 4.36 -3.41
C PHE A 242 8.54 4.63 -1.96
N ARG A 243 8.52 3.61 -1.09
CA ARG A 243 8.33 3.67 0.37
C ARG A 243 9.64 3.53 1.13
N PHE A 244 10.77 3.69 0.44
CA PHE A 244 12.11 3.61 1.01
C PHE A 244 12.48 2.23 1.57
N ALA A 245 11.86 1.15 1.04
CA ALA A 245 12.19 -0.22 1.43
C ALA A 245 13.70 -0.48 1.37
N ASN A 246 14.20 -1.31 2.29
CA ASN A 246 15.61 -1.70 2.40
C ASN A 246 15.77 -3.21 2.11
N PRO A 247 15.72 -3.61 0.83
CA PRO A 247 15.78 -5.02 0.45
C PRO A 247 17.11 -5.68 0.85
N GLU A 248 18.20 -4.90 0.89
CA GLU A 248 19.51 -5.39 1.32
C GLU A 248 19.50 -5.84 2.80
N GLY A 249 18.57 -5.34 3.60
CA GLY A 249 18.48 -5.66 5.02
C GLY A 249 18.31 -7.16 5.29
N ILE A 250 17.54 -7.89 4.47
CA ILE A 250 17.41 -9.34 4.67
C ILE A 250 18.66 -10.08 4.23
N ALA A 251 19.32 -9.66 3.14
CA ALA A 251 20.55 -10.27 2.67
C ALA A 251 21.71 -10.03 3.65
N GLN A 252 21.75 -8.85 4.27
CA GLN A 252 22.78 -8.45 5.26
C GLN A 252 22.42 -8.88 6.70
N TYR A 253 21.28 -9.52 6.93
CA TYR A 253 20.82 -9.87 8.27
C TYR A 253 21.83 -10.67 9.09
N PRO A 254 22.54 -11.71 8.55
CA PRO A 254 23.55 -12.45 9.30
C PRO A 254 24.80 -11.63 9.67
N GLN A 255 25.10 -10.55 8.92
CA GLN A 255 26.23 -9.68 9.22
C GLN A 255 25.90 -8.72 10.38
N THR A 256 24.63 -8.39 10.56
CA THR A 256 24.17 -7.47 11.61
C THR A 256 23.67 -8.21 12.86
N HIS A 257 23.31 -9.50 12.74
CA HIS A 257 22.78 -10.33 13.82
C HIS A 257 23.64 -11.59 13.95
N ALA A 258 24.51 -11.60 14.93
CA ALA A 258 25.41 -12.72 15.19
C ALA A 258 24.64 -14.03 15.44
N ASN A 259 25.24 -15.17 15.05
CA ASN A 259 24.68 -16.51 15.22
C ASN A 259 23.33 -16.74 14.50
N THR A 260 23.03 -15.96 13.48
CA THR A 260 21.81 -16.18 12.67
C THR A 260 21.85 -17.57 12.03
N HIS A 261 20.79 -18.35 12.24
CA HIS A 261 20.54 -19.58 11.51
C HIS A 261 19.80 -19.28 10.20
N ASP A 262 20.29 -19.83 9.09
CA ASP A 262 19.75 -19.58 7.76
C ASP A 262 19.01 -20.78 7.22
N GLU A 263 17.82 -20.57 6.71
CA GLU A 263 17.02 -21.53 5.97
C GLU A 263 16.63 -20.98 4.59
N LEU A 264 16.64 -21.83 3.58
CA LEU A 264 16.34 -21.46 2.19
C LEU A 264 15.12 -22.23 1.68
N LEU A 265 14.04 -21.52 1.37
CA LEU A 265 12.88 -22.02 0.65
C LEU A 265 12.95 -21.57 -0.81
N ASN A 266 13.43 -22.43 -1.69
CA ASN A 266 13.60 -22.14 -3.12
C ASN A 266 12.73 -23.01 -4.05
N GLU A 267 12.06 -24.06 -3.56
CA GLU A 267 11.16 -24.88 -4.36
C GLU A 267 9.79 -24.18 -4.55
N CYS A 268 9.52 -23.71 -5.77
CA CYS A 268 8.26 -23.07 -6.12
C CYS A 268 7.12 -24.09 -6.24
N ARG A 269 6.15 -24.02 -5.36
CA ARG A 269 4.96 -24.91 -5.32
C ARG A 269 3.76 -24.33 -6.07
N ARG A 270 3.85 -23.07 -6.49
CA ARG A 270 2.74 -22.32 -7.10
C ARG A 270 2.77 -22.37 -8.62
N CYS A 271 3.89 -21.97 -9.20
CA CYS A 271 3.96 -21.64 -10.63
C CYS A 271 4.22 -22.86 -11.49
N PRO A 272 3.70 -22.89 -12.72
CA PRO A 272 4.07 -23.87 -13.73
C PRO A 272 5.57 -23.82 -14.04
N ARG A 273 6.11 -24.93 -14.54
CA ARG A 273 7.55 -25.07 -14.87
C ARG A 273 8.06 -23.92 -15.75
N ILE A 274 7.40 -23.64 -16.86
CA ILE A 274 7.83 -22.60 -17.81
C ILE A 274 7.90 -21.24 -17.13
N VAL A 275 6.92 -20.92 -16.27
CA VAL A 275 6.90 -19.64 -15.53
C VAL A 275 8.07 -19.54 -14.55
N VAL A 276 8.41 -20.63 -13.85
CA VAL A 276 9.57 -20.64 -12.93
C VAL A 276 10.88 -20.42 -13.70
N GLU A 277 11.05 -21.06 -14.84
CA GLU A 277 12.25 -20.95 -15.69
C GLU A 277 12.38 -19.53 -16.27
N MET A 278 11.27 -18.95 -16.78
CA MET A 278 11.20 -17.57 -17.25
C MET A 278 11.51 -16.56 -16.12
N ALA A 279 10.91 -16.77 -14.95
CA ALA A 279 11.12 -15.93 -13.79
C ALA A 279 12.58 -15.95 -13.31
N SER A 280 13.19 -17.14 -13.27
CA SER A 280 14.60 -17.30 -12.91
C SER A 280 15.54 -16.61 -13.89
N SER A 281 15.27 -16.73 -15.21
CA SER A 281 16.04 -16.04 -16.25
C SER A 281 15.95 -14.52 -16.13
N LEU A 282 14.74 -14.00 -15.93
CA LEU A 282 14.47 -12.57 -15.79
C LEU A 282 15.20 -11.98 -14.57
N ILE A 283 14.95 -12.55 -13.40
CA ILE A 283 15.45 -11.96 -12.15
C ILE A 283 16.97 -12.18 -11.98
N GLY A 284 17.52 -13.19 -12.64
CA GLY A 284 18.97 -13.43 -12.71
C GLY A 284 19.78 -12.30 -13.35
N ARG A 285 19.13 -11.32 -14.00
CA ARG A 285 19.77 -10.11 -14.54
C ARG A 285 19.98 -9.02 -13.50
N ASN A 286 19.35 -9.11 -12.33
CA ASN A 286 19.58 -8.19 -11.24
C ASN A 286 20.89 -8.51 -10.51
N VAL A 287 21.52 -7.47 -9.96
CA VAL A 287 22.63 -7.65 -9.03
C VAL A 287 22.07 -8.20 -7.72
N ARG A 288 22.66 -9.27 -7.23
CA ARG A 288 22.26 -9.95 -5.99
C ARG A 288 23.47 -10.15 -5.10
N LEU A 289 23.27 -10.02 -3.79
CA LEU A 289 24.32 -10.33 -2.81
C LEU A 289 24.57 -11.85 -2.71
N GLU A 290 23.51 -12.65 -2.87
CA GLU A 290 23.58 -14.11 -2.84
C GLU A 290 22.80 -14.73 -4.01
N PRO A 291 23.37 -15.66 -4.78
CA PRO A 291 22.65 -16.40 -5.81
C PRO A 291 21.56 -17.30 -5.19
N ARG A 292 20.32 -17.18 -5.66
CA ARG A 292 19.18 -17.95 -5.14
C ARG A 292 18.31 -18.43 -6.30
N PRO A 293 18.65 -19.56 -6.93
CA PRO A 293 17.84 -20.08 -8.03
C PRO A 293 16.48 -20.54 -7.46
N LEU A 294 15.40 -20.07 -8.10
CA LEU A 294 14.08 -20.63 -7.86
C LEU A 294 14.00 -22.00 -8.54
N VAL A 295 13.63 -23.03 -7.80
CA VAL A 295 13.62 -24.41 -8.26
C VAL A 295 12.19 -24.83 -8.61
N VAL A 296 12.03 -25.50 -9.73
CA VAL A 296 10.76 -26.10 -10.15
C VAL A 296 10.44 -27.30 -9.27
N ARG A 297 9.25 -27.32 -8.68
CA ARG A 297 8.77 -28.53 -8.01
C ARG A 297 8.46 -29.61 -9.06
N PRO A 298 8.91 -30.86 -8.88
CA PRO A 298 8.73 -31.93 -9.89
C PRO A 298 7.27 -32.17 -10.30
N GLN A 299 6.32 -31.94 -9.40
CA GLN A 299 4.88 -32.14 -9.61
C GLN A 299 4.20 -30.98 -10.36
N ASN A 300 4.87 -29.83 -10.55
CA ASN A 300 4.28 -28.71 -11.27
C ASN A 300 4.19 -29.06 -12.76
N GLY A 301 3.00 -28.86 -13.33
CA GLY A 301 2.79 -28.98 -14.77
C GLY A 301 3.57 -27.92 -15.56
N ASN A 302 3.60 -28.06 -16.88
CA ASN A 302 4.27 -27.06 -17.74
C ASN A 302 3.54 -25.71 -17.72
N GLY A 303 2.20 -25.73 -17.65
CA GLY A 303 1.34 -24.56 -17.79
C GLY A 303 1.25 -24.05 -19.22
N ASP A 304 0.35 -23.10 -19.42
CA ASP A 304 0.14 -22.43 -20.70
C ASP A 304 0.72 -21.01 -20.62
N VAL A 305 1.66 -20.68 -21.51
CA VAL A 305 2.24 -19.34 -21.58
C VAL A 305 2.10 -18.79 -22.99
N TYR A 306 1.59 -17.57 -23.11
CA TYR A 306 1.43 -16.86 -24.38
C TYR A 306 2.11 -15.49 -24.31
N ILE A 307 2.92 -15.17 -25.33
CA ILE A 307 3.44 -13.81 -25.57
C ILE A 307 2.76 -13.30 -26.82
N VAL A 308 1.86 -12.31 -26.66
CA VAL A 308 0.96 -11.89 -27.74
C VAL A 308 1.27 -10.45 -28.13
N GLN A 309 1.34 -10.19 -29.45
CA GLN A 309 1.55 -8.87 -30.00
C GLN A 309 0.34 -8.41 -30.82
N HIS A 310 -0.28 -7.31 -30.40
CA HIS A 310 -1.45 -6.68 -31.01
C HIS A 310 -1.04 -5.53 -31.93
N ASP A 311 -1.89 -5.17 -32.89
CA ASP A 311 -1.60 -4.07 -33.81
C ASP A 311 -1.76 -2.69 -33.15
N SER A 312 -2.70 -2.54 -32.22
CA SER A 312 -2.92 -1.32 -31.44
C SER A 312 -3.24 -1.64 -29.96
N VAL A 313 -3.20 -0.61 -29.10
CA VAL A 313 -3.66 -0.74 -27.69
C VAL A 313 -5.16 -1.03 -27.62
N GLU A 314 -5.94 -0.48 -28.52
CA GLU A 314 -7.38 -0.72 -28.64
C GLU A 314 -7.66 -2.18 -29.01
N ASP A 315 -6.88 -2.78 -29.93
CA ASP A 315 -6.96 -4.21 -30.28
C ASP A 315 -6.49 -5.09 -29.12
N GLU A 316 -5.45 -4.66 -28.39
CA GLU A 316 -4.99 -5.34 -27.18
C GLU A 316 -6.13 -5.47 -26.16
N ILE A 317 -6.79 -4.35 -25.85
CA ILE A 317 -7.91 -4.29 -24.91
C ILE A 317 -9.05 -5.22 -25.36
N ALA A 318 -9.44 -5.14 -26.64
CA ALA A 318 -10.54 -5.92 -27.18
C ALA A 318 -10.25 -7.43 -27.17
N ASN A 319 -9.05 -7.83 -27.61
CA ASN A 319 -8.67 -9.24 -27.71
C ASN A 319 -8.43 -9.87 -26.33
N LEU A 320 -7.84 -9.14 -25.37
CA LEU A 320 -7.68 -9.64 -24.01
C LEU A 320 -9.03 -9.83 -23.30
N ALA A 321 -9.98 -8.92 -23.51
CA ALA A 321 -11.33 -9.09 -22.97
C ALA A 321 -12.03 -10.32 -23.55
N ALA A 322 -11.96 -10.52 -24.89
CA ALA A 322 -12.50 -11.70 -25.53
C ALA A 322 -11.84 -13.01 -25.05
N TYR A 323 -10.51 -12.99 -24.83
CA TYR A 323 -9.79 -14.12 -24.29
C TYR A 323 -10.23 -14.48 -22.86
N VAL A 324 -10.41 -13.49 -21.99
CA VAL A 324 -10.88 -13.71 -20.61
C VAL A 324 -12.27 -14.34 -20.62
N GLU A 325 -13.18 -13.85 -21.47
CA GLU A 325 -14.52 -14.45 -21.63
C GLU A 325 -14.42 -15.90 -22.11
N TRP A 326 -13.69 -16.16 -23.19
CA TRP A 326 -13.45 -17.50 -23.72
C TRP A 326 -12.83 -18.44 -22.69
N TYR A 327 -11.83 -17.94 -21.91
CA TYR A 327 -11.19 -18.73 -20.87
C TYR A 327 -12.17 -19.20 -19.80
N LEU A 328 -13.05 -18.31 -19.34
CA LEU A 328 -14.06 -18.64 -18.33
C LEU A 328 -15.17 -19.55 -18.90
N GLU A 329 -15.54 -19.38 -20.17
CA GLU A 329 -16.54 -20.24 -20.83
C GLU A 329 -16.03 -21.67 -21.03
N THR A 330 -14.81 -21.81 -21.48
CA THR A 330 -14.21 -23.14 -21.74
C THR A 330 -13.79 -23.86 -20.46
N ARG A 331 -13.82 -23.17 -19.31
CA ARG A 331 -13.45 -23.70 -17.99
C ARG A 331 -14.52 -23.35 -16.92
N PRO A 332 -15.73 -23.90 -17.01
CA PRO A 332 -16.86 -23.49 -16.15
C PRO A 332 -16.63 -23.75 -14.65
N GLY A 333 -15.62 -24.53 -14.28
CA GLY A 333 -15.23 -24.74 -12.87
C GLY A 333 -14.25 -23.71 -12.32
N VAL A 334 -13.85 -22.69 -13.12
CA VAL A 334 -12.94 -21.62 -12.67
C VAL A 334 -13.76 -20.41 -12.24
N PRO A 335 -13.72 -20.00 -10.96
CA PRO A 335 -14.36 -18.77 -10.52
C PRO A 335 -13.74 -17.55 -11.24
N ALA A 336 -14.53 -16.52 -11.53
CA ALA A 336 -14.03 -15.30 -12.14
C ALA A 336 -12.94 -14.62 -11.29
N GLY A 337 -13.00 -14.76 -9.97
CA GLY A 337 -11.97 -14.28 -9.04
C GLY A 337 -10.60 -14.96 -9.18
N GLU A 338 -10.51 -16.11 -9.89
CA GLU A 338 -9.24 -16.78 -10.23
C GLU A 338 -8.60 -16.23 -11.53
N VAL A 339 -9.18 -15.17 -12.09
CA VAL A 339 -8.62 -14.42 -13.22
C VAL A 339 -8.10 -13.08 -12.75
N LEU A 340 -6.82 -12.80 -13.04
CA LEU A 340 -6.11 -11.60 -12.65
C LEU A 340 -5.54 -10.89 -13.88
N VAL A 341 -6.01 -9.68 -14.15
CA VAL A 341 -5.50 -8.82 -15.22
C VAL A 341 -4.65 -7.72 -14.61
N LEU A 342 -3.39 -7.68 -14.97
CA LEU A 342 -2.40 -6.73 -14.47
C LEU A 342 -2.08 -5.69 -15.54
N ALA A 343 -2.35 -4.43 -15.26
CA ALA A 343 -2.05 -3.32 -16.16
C ALA A 343 -1.53 -2.11 -15.36
N ASN A 344 -0.31 -1.65 -15.64
CA ASN A 344 0.29 -0.51 -14.94
C ASN A 344 -0.33 0.84 -15.31
N ARG A 345 -1.11 0.90 -16.37
CA ARG A 345 -1.86 2.10 -16.77
C ARG A 345 -3.36 1.86 -16.62
N ARG A 346 -4.02 2.69 -15.80
CA ARG A 346 -5.47 2.60 -15.54
C ARG A 346 -6.29 2.60 -16.82
N LEU A 347 -5.87 3.36 -17.83
CA LEU A 347 -6.59 3.46 -19.11
C LEU A 347 -6.68 2.10 -19.80
N ILE A 348 -5.59 1.31 -19.80
CA ILE A 348 -5.60 -0.06 -20.35
C ILE A 348 -6.48 -0.95 -19.47
N GLY A 349 -6.26 -0.97 -18.16
CA GLY A 349 -6.99 -1.85 -17.26
C GLY A 349 -8.49 -1.54 -17.21
N ASN A 350 -8.88 -0.28 -17.13
CA ASN A 350 -10.30 0.11 -17.18
C ASN A 350 -10.92 -0.18 -18.54
N GLY A 351 -10.18 0.02 -19.63
CA GLY A 351 -10.64 -0.36 -20.97
C GLY A 351 -10.92 -1.87 -21.08
N ILE A 352 -10.04 -2.71 -20.51
CA ILE A 352 -10.26 -4.17 -20.46
C ILE A 352 -11.50 -4.49 -19.59
N ARG A 353 -11.62 -3.87 -18.40
CA ARG A 353 -12.78 -4.01 -17.51
C ARG A 353 -14.09 -3.70 -18.25
N ASP A 354 -14.16 -2.55 -18.87
CA ASP A 354 -15.38 -2.07 -19.53
C ASP A 354 -15.75 -3.01 -20.68
N ARG A 355 -14.76 -3.46 -21.44
CA ARG A 355 -14.98 -4.39 -22.54
C ARG A 355 -15.40 -5.79 -22.06
N ILE A 356 -14.83 -6.31 -20.97
CA ILE A 356 -15.27 -7.57 -20.34
C ILE A 356 -16.71 -7.43 -19.86
N ASN A 357 -17.06 -6.33 -19.19
CA ASN A 357 -18.42 -6.10 -18.70
C ASN A 357 -19.43 -5.92 -19.85
N ASP A 358 -19.03 -5.34 -20.97
CA ASP A 358 -19.87 -5.26 -22.18
C ASP A 358 -20.15 -6.65 -22.78
N LEU A 359 -19.14 -7.51 -22.87
CA LEU A 359 -19.27 -8.89 -23.33
C LEU A 359 -20.13 -9.70 -22.36
N ALA A 360 -19.86 -9.61 -21.06
CA ALA A 360 -20.63 -10.32 -20.03
C ALA A 360 -22.12 -9.95 -20.07
N ARG A 361 -22.46 -8.67 -20.23
CA ARG A 361 -23.86 -8.21 -20.38
C ARG A 361 -24.52 -8.75 -21.65
N ARG A 362 -23.82 -8.67 -22.80
CA ARG A 362 -24.35 -9.16 -24.08
C ARG A 362 -24.62 -10.66 -24.05
N ASN A 363 -23.73 -11.41 -23.40
CA ASN A 363 -23.77 -12.87 -23.34
C ASN A 363 -24.40 -13.39 -22.03
N GLN A 364 -25.06 -12.51 -21.24
CA GLN A 364 -25.81 -12.83 -20.02
C GLN A 364 -25.00 -13.64 -18.99
N ARG A 365 -23.74 -13.25 -18.77
CA ARG A 365 -22.85 -13.91 -17.81
C ARG A 365 -23.18 -13.49 -16.37
N ALA A 366 -22.99 -14.42 -15.42
CA ALA A 366 -23.20 -14.18 -13.99
C ALA A 366 -22.01 -13.46 -13.30
N TRP A 367 -20.89 -13.31 -13.99
CA TRP A 367 -19.68 -12.66 -13.48
C TRP A 367 -19.47 -11.29 -14.12
N ILE A 368 -18.69 -10.46 -13.44
CA ILE A 368 -18.31 -9.11 -13.87
C ILE A 368 -16.79 -8.95 -13.82
N ALA A 369 -16.29 -7.82 -14.29
CA ALA A 369 -14.90 -7.39 -14.06
C ALA A 369 -14.87 -6.15 -13.19
N GLU A 370 -13.96 -6.11 -12.21
CA GLU A 370 -13.75 -4.97 -11.33
C GLU A 370 -12.30 -4.52 -11.34
N SER A 371 -12.09 -3.21 -11.29
CA SER A 371 -10.74 -2.62 -11.23
C SER A 371 -10.41 -2.12 -9.83
N PHE A 372 -9.23 -2.50 -9.34
CA PHE A 372 -8.72 -2.21 -8.00
C PHE A 372 -7.50 -1.30 -8.05
N TYR A 373 -7.53 -0.25 -8.85
CA TYR A 373 -6.48 0.76 -8.80
C TYR A 373 -6.62 1.56 -7.51
N PHE A 374 -5.48 2.09 -7.03
CA PHE A 374 -5.55 3.06 -5.94
C PHE A 374 -6.31 4.29 -6.46
N GLU A 375 -7.44 4.56 -5.87
CA GLU A 375 -8.17 5.81 -6.06
C GLU A 375 -8.11 6.57 -4.73
N ASP A 376 -7.63 7.79 -4.80
CA ASP A 376 -7.76 8.70 -3.68
C ASP A 376 -9.25 9.01 -3.48
N SER A 377 -9.82 8.33 -2.50
CA SER A 377 -11.26 8.42 -2.20
C SER A 377 -11.68 9.82 -1.78
N LEU A 378 -10.73 10.65 -1.34
CA LEU A 378 -10.93 12.02 -0.90
C LEU A 378 -10.44 13.06 -1.91
N LYS A 379 -10.15 12.67 -3.15
CA LYS A 379 -9.64 13.57 -4.19
C LYS A 379 -10.61 14.68 -4.57
N SER A 380 -11.92 14.43 -4.52
CA SER A 380 -12.90 15.47 -4.80
C SER A 380 -13.11 16.35 -3.57
N ASP A 381 -13.26 17.65 -3.79
CA ASP A 381 -13.55 18.61 -2.70
C ASP A 381 -14.80 18.23 -1.90
N LEU A 382 -15.78 17.65 -2.58
CA LEU A 382 -17.02 17.20 -1.93
C LEU A 382 -16.76 16.02 -0.99
N ALA A 383 -16.04 15.01 -1.44
CA ALA A 383 -15.70 13.86 -0.61
C ALA A 383 -14.80 14.25 0.58
N ALA A 384 -13.79 15.10 0.34
CA ALA A 384 -12.93 15.60 1.39
C ALA A 384 -13.68 16.43 2.43
N GLN A 385 -14.56 17.34 2.02
CA GLN A 385 -15.38 18.13 2.95
C GLN A 385 -16.40 17.26 3.71
N ALA A 386 -17.05 16.29 3.04
CA ALA A 386 -17.96 15.37 3.70
C ALA A 386 -17.24 14.51 4.75
N PHE A 387 -16.06 13.97 4.40
CA PHE A 387 -15.22 13.24 5.36
C PHE A 387 -14.77 14.12 6.53
N THR A 388 -14.40 15.38 6.26
CA THR A 388 -14.05 16.36 7.30
C THR A 388 -15.21 16.60 8.26
N LEU A 389 -16.47 16.61 7.78
CA LEU A 389 -17.65 16.72 8.64
C LEU A 389 -17.83 15.50 9.53
N VAL A 390 -17.58 14.26 9.03
CA VAL A 390 -17.53 13.07 9.89
C VAL A 390 -16.47 13.22 10.98
N THR A 391 -15.27 13.70 10.61
CA THR A 391 -14.18 13.94 11.55
C THR A 391 -14.57 14.93 12.64
N LEU A 392 -15.15 16.09 12.27
CA LEU A 392 -15.53 17.15 13.21
C LEU A 392 -16.83 16.82 13.99
N LEU A 393 -17.62 15.87 13.52
CA LEU A 393 -18.76 15.35 14.26
C LEU A 393 -18.29 14.37 15.35
N ALA A 394 -17.29 13.55 15.04
CA ALA A 394 -16.66 12.61 15.98
C ALA A 394 -15.79 13.34 17.03
N ASP A 395 -14.96 14.27 16.58
CA ASP A 395 -14.10 15.10 17.43
C ASP A 395 -14.15 16.56 16.96
N ARG A 396 -14.84 17.38 17.74
CA ARG A 396 -15.00 18.82 17.44
C ARG A 396 -13.70 19.61 17.58
N ASP A 397 -12.73 19.09 18.30
CA ASP A 397 -11.43 19.70 18.55
C ASP A 397 -10.34 19.18 17.62
N ASP A 398 -10.67 18.32 16.63
CA ASP A 398 -9.74 17.88 15.60
C ASP A 398 -9.23 19.08 14.77
N ARG A 399 -8.03 19.53 15.10
CA ARG A 399 -7.45 20.74 14.52
C ARG A 399 -7.11 20.62 13.03
N PRO A 400 -6.58 19.50 12.51
CA PRO A 400 -6.38 19.34 11.07
C PRO A 400 -7.69 19.38 10.29
N GLY A 401 -8.73 18.68 10.74
CA GLY A 401 -10.05 18.72 10.15
C GLY A 401 -10.67 20.14 10.17
N LEU A 402 -10.56 20.83 11.30
CA LEU A 402 -11.01 22.23 11.38
C LEU A 402 -10.24 23.14 10.41
N ARG A 403 -8.90 22.96 10.32
CA ARG A 403 -8.08 23.73 9.37
C ARG A 403 -8.49 23.44 7.91
N HIS A 404 -8.71 22.19 7.56
CA HIS A 404 -9.19 21.78 6.24
C HIS A 404 -10.56 22.43 5.94
N TRP A 405 -11.54 22.31 6.83
CA TRP A 405 -12.87 22.90 6.66
C TRP A 405 -12.82 24.41 6.44
N LEU A 406 -12.05 25.13 7.27
CA LEU A 406 -11.91 26.58 7.18
C LEU A 406 -11.27 27.02 5.86
N GLY A 407 -10.38 26.21 5.30
CA GLY A 407 -9.68 26.50 4.04
C GLY A 407 -10.45 26.12 2.78
N ALA A 408 -11.20 25.04 2.82
CA ALA A 408 -11.88 24.46 1.68
C ALA A 408 -12.82 25.44 0.96
N GLY A 409 -12.85 25.36 -0.38
CA GLY A 409 -13.66 26.23 -1.24
C GLY A 409 -13.09 27.65 -1.44
N ALA A 410 -11.79 27.84 -1.17
CA ALA A 410 -11.08 29.08 -1.54
C ALA A 410 -9.73 28.71 -2.17
N ASP A 411 -9.35 29.33 -3.28
CA ASP A 411 -8.12 29.06 -4.02
C ASP A 411 -6.85 29.28 -3.18
N ASP A 412 -6.88 30.29 -2.30
CA ASP A 412 -5.81 30.64 -1.38
C ASP A 412 -5.88 29.89 -0.04
N TRP A 413 -6.87 29.00 0.13
CA TRP A 413 -7.13 28.26 1.38
C TRP A 413 -7.27 29.14 2.62
N ARG A 414 -7.62 30.42 2.43
CA ARG A 414 -7.72 31.45 3.50
C ARG A 414 -6.48 31.50 4.40
N ARG A 415 -5.27 31.28 3.81
CA ARG A 415 -3.99 31.18 4.54
C ARG A 415 -3.72 32.38 5.43
N ARG A 416 -3.84 33.61 4.88
CA ARG A 416 -3.52 34.83 5.62
C ARG A 416 -4.45 35.06 6.82
N PRO A 417 -5.78 34.95 6.69
CA PRO A 417 -6.66 34.95 7.84
C PRO A 417 -6.31 33.88 8.87
N TYR A 418 -6.06 32.66 8.41
CA TYR A 418 -5.73 31.55 9.32
C TYR A 418 -4.39 31.74 10.04
N ALA A 419 -3.36 32.25 9.37
CA ALA A 419 -2.08 32.56 10.00
C ALA A 419 -2.25 33.55 11.18
N ARG A 420 -3.12 34.55 11.04
CA ARG A 420 -3.44 35.49 12.15
C ARG A 420 -4.15 34.79 13.32
N LEU A 421 -5.10 33.92 13.00
CA LEU A 421 -5.77 33.11 14.01
C LEU A 421 -4.75 32.23 14.76
N ARG A 422 -3.87 31.55 14.03
CA ARG A 422 -2.81 30.69 14.59
C ARG A 422 -1.89 31.48 15.53
N VAL A 423 -1.34 32.60 15.08
CA VAL A 423 -0.45 33.46 15.91
C VAL A 423 -1.16 33.87 17.18
N HIS A 424 -2.44 34.23 17.11
CA HIS A 424 -3.22 34.59 18.32
C HIS A 424 -3.38 33.39 19.27
N CYS A 425 -3.71 32.22 18.72
CA CYS A 425 -3.88 31.01 19.52
C CYS A 425 -2.57 30.58 20.21
N GLU A 426 -1.44 30.62 19.48
CA GLU A 426 -0.11 30.30 20.03
C GLU A 426 0.30 31.27 21.15
N ALA A 427 0.03 32.59 20.97
CA ALA A 427 0.35 33.62 21.96
C ALA A 427 -0.48 33.54 23.26
N ASN A 428 -1.70 32.99 23.17
CA ASN A 428 -2.64 32.95 24.30
C ASN A 428 -2.88 31.54 24.84
N GLY A 429 -2.26 30.52 24.26
CA GLY A 429 -2.42 29.12 24.68
C GLY A 429 -3.83 28.55 24.49
N ILE A 430 -4.62 29.07 23.54
CA ILE A 430 -6.00 28.63 23.25
C ILE A 430 -6.09 27.87 21.93
N SER A 431 -7.12 27.04 21.80
CA SER A 431 -7.35 26.29 20.57
C SER A 431 -7.92 27.17 19.45
N PRO A 432 -7.72 26.80 18.16
CA PRO A 432 -8.35 27.51 17.04
C PRO A 432 -9.89 27.56 17.15
N ARG A 433 -10.53 26.51 17.66
CA ARG A 433 -11.97 26.45 17.87
C ARG A 433 -12.40 27.44 18.91
N GLU A 434 -11.74 27.46 20.07
CA GLU A 434 -12.03 28.36 21.17
C GLU A 434 -11.89 29.84 20.74
N ALA A 435 -10.84 30.17 19.99
CA ALA A 435 -10.68 31.52 19.44
C ALA A 435 -11.81 31.87 18.44
N LEU A 436 -12.25 30.96 17.59
CA LEU A 436 -13.37 31.16 16.66
C LEU A 436 -14.70 31.33 17.41
N GLU A 437 -14.95 30.57 18.47
CA GLU A 437 -16.13 30.76 19.35
C GLU A 437 -16.15 32.15 20.01
N GLN A 438 -15.00 32.60 20.51
CA GLN A 438 -14.87 33.97 21.05
C GLN A 438 -15.09 35.03 19.96
N MET A 439 -14.63 34.78 18.72
CA MET A 439 -14.89 35.71 17.61
C MET A 439 -16.36 35.77 17.21
N VAL A 440 -17.05 34.64 17.18
CA VAL A 440 -18.49 34.57 16.90
C VAL A 440 -19.29 35.27 18.00
N ALA A 441 -18.89 35.09 19.26
CA ALA A 441 -19.51 35.79 20.41
C ALA A 441 -19.18 37.30 20.48
N GLY A 442 -18.26 37.80 19.63
CA GLY A 442 -17.85 39.21 19.61
C GLY A 442 -16.80 39.58 20.68
N ASN A 443 -16.33 38.62 21.48
CA ASN A 443 -15.34 38.80 22.55
C ASN A 443 -13.89 38.90 22.01
N LEU A 444 -13.64 38.43 20.79
CA LEU A 444 -12.36 38.53 20.11
C LEU A 444 -12.54 39.13 18.72
N ARG A 445 -11.69 40.07 18.35
CA ARG A 445 -11.64 40.64 17.00
C ARG A 445 -10.24 40.57 16.42
N LEU A 446 -10.08 39.81 15.35
CA LEU A 446 -8.85 39.75 14.56
C LEU A 446 -9.11 40.33 13.17
N ALA A 447 -8.16 41.15 12.70
CA ALA A 447 -8.34 41.83 11.41
C ALA A 447 -8.39 40.81 10.23
N TYR A 448 -9.32 41.04 9.29
CA TYR A 448 -9.49 40.25 8.05
C TYR A 448 -9.85 38.76 8.25
N THR A 449 -10.44 38.39 9.38
CA THR A 449 -10.85 37.01 9.68
C THR A 449 -12.32 36.71 9.40
N GLY A 450 -13.08 37.67 8.86
CA GLY A 450 -14.49 37.50 8.50
C GLY A 450 -14.81 36.22 7.71
N PRO A 451 -14.00 35.84 6.69
CA PRO A 451 -14.22 34.59 5.95
C PRO A 451 -14.11 33.33 6.81
N LEU A 452 -13.26 33.33 7.86
CA LEU A 452 -13.16 32.19 8.80
C LEU A 452 -14.41 32.10 9.68
N ILE A 453 -14.90 33.22 10.17
CA ILE A 453 -16.15 33.31 10.98
C ILE A 453 -17.34 32.76 10.18
N GLN A 454 -17.46 33.16 8.91
CA GLN A 454 -18.53 32.67 8.04
C GLN A 454 -18.44 31.12 7.85
N ARG A 455 -17.26 30.59 7.61
CA ARG A 455 -17.07 29.15 7.47
C ARG A 455 -17.30 28.41 8.78
N PHE A 456 -16.91 28.96 9.89
CA PHE A 456 -17.14 28.37 11.20
C PHE A 456 -18.63 28.36 11.58
N ASN A 457 -19.39 29.44 11.32
CA ASN A 457 -20.83 29.46 11.49
C ASN A 457 -21.54 28.39 10.62
N LEU A 458 -21.12 28.24 9.37
CA LEU A 458 -21.62 27.17 8.50
C LEU A 458 -21.31 25.78 9.07
N LEU A 459 -20.11 25.57 9.63
CA LEU A 459 -19.74 24.33 10.31
C LEU A 459 -20.68 24.03 11.48
N GLN A 460 -20.89 25.02 12.35
CA GLN A 460 -21.79 24.86 13.51
C GLN A 460 -23.22 24.49 13.10
N GLN A 461 -23.76 25.13 12.06
CA GLN A 461 -25.06 24.79 11.50
C GLN A 461 -25.12 23.37 10.95
N ARG A 462 -24.10 22.96 10.16
CA ARG A 462 -24.04 21.59 9.60
C ARG A 462 -23.90 20.53 10.70
N ILE A 463 -23.04 20.75 11.69
CA ILE A 463 -22.89 19.82 12.82
C ILE A 463 -24.20 19.71 13.62
N ALA A 464 -24.91 20.83 13.87
CA ALA A 464 -26.21 20.79 14.55
C ALA A 464 -27.25 19.96 13.78
N THR A 465 -27.26 20.07 12.44
CA THR A 465 -28.16 19.26 11.60
C THR A 465 -27.78 17.76 11.62
N LEU A 466 -26.50 17.45 11.60
CA LEU A 466 -26.02 16.07 11.50
C LEU A 466 -26.04 15.32 12.85
N ALA A 467 -25.89 16.01 13.97
CA ALA A 467 -25.78 15.42 15.31
C ALA A 467 -26.99 14.58 15.74
N GLY A 468 -28.16 14.79 15.13
CA GLY A 468 -29.39 14.01 15.41
C GLY A 468 -29.62 12.83 14.50
N LEU A 469 -28.76 12.62 13.50
CA LEU A 469 -28.91 11.55 12.50
C LEU A 469 -28.28 10.23 12.98
N ASN A 470 -28.92 9.11 12.66
CA ASN A 470 -28.30 7.79 12.80
C ASN A 470 -27.27 7.57 11.67
N ILE A 471 -26.45 6.51 11.79
CA ILE A 471 -25.35 6.23 10.83
C ILE A 471 -25.82 6.11 9.37
N PRO A 472 -26.89 5.36 9.02
CA PRO A 472 -27.41 5.34 7.65
C PRO A 472 -27.83 6.72 7.14
N GLN A 473 -28.56 7.50 7.93
CA GLN A 473 -28.98 8.85 7.56
C GLN A 473 -27.79 9.80 7.39
N LEU A 474 -26.79 9.68 8.25
CA LEU A 474 -25.54 10.43 8.15
C LEU A 474 -24.79 10.13 6.85
N ILE A 475 -24.73 8.86 6.45
CA ILE A 475 -24.11 8.43 5.19
C ILE A 475 -24.90 8.99 3.99
N ASP A 476 -26.24 8.95 4.02
CA ASP A 476 -27.07 9.44 2.93
C ASP A 476 -26.96 10.97 2.77
N ASP A 477 -26.86 11.73 3.85
CA ASP A 477 -26.65 13.17 3.80
C ASP A 477 -25.26 13.57 3.30
N LEU A 478 -24.20 12.94 3.84
CA LEU A 478 -22.82 13.32 3.56
C LEU A 478 -22.29 12.75 2.24
N PHE A 479 -22.76 11.57 1.87
CA PHE A 479 -22.33 10.84 0.67
C PHE A 479 -23.56 10.43 -0.16
N PRO A 480 -24.27 11.39 -0.80
CA PRO A 480 -25.54 11.14 -1.49
C PRO A 480 -25.38 10.11 -2.61
N ASP A 481 -26.42 9.28 -2.77
CA ASP A 481 -26.47 8.29 -3.83
C ASP A 481 -26.47 8.93 -5.22
N GLY A 482 -25.91 8.22 -6.21
CA GLY A 482 -25.80 8.69 -7.60
C GLY A 482 -24.75 9.78 -7.81
N ASN A 483 -24.07 10.28 -6.78
CA ASN A 483 -22.98 11.25 -6.94
C ASN A 483 -21.62 10.57 -7.09
N ALA A 484 -21.07 10.60 -8.31
CA ALA A 484 -19.80 9.97 -8.64
C ALA A 484 -18.61 10.48 -7.80
N SER A 485 -18.66 11.73 -7.33
CA SER A 485 -17.58 12.35 -6.54
C SER A 485 -17.41 11.75 -5.14
N VAL A 486 -18.43 11.12 -4.60
CA VAL A 486 -18.44 10.50 -3.25
C VAL A 486 -18.68 8.99 -3.29
N ALA A 487 -18.89 8.41 -4.47
CA ALA A 487 -19.32 7.01 -4.64
C ALA A 487 -18.39 6.00 -3.96
N THR A 488 -17.07 6.24 -4.01
CA THR A 488 -16.08 5.34 -3.40
C THR A 488 -16.17 5.37 -1.87
N VAL A 489 -16.26 6.57 -1.28
CA VAL A 489 -16.39 6.73 0.18
C VAL A 489 -17.75 6.21 0.65
N ARG A 490 -18.84 6.49 -0.11
CA ARG A 490 -20.16 5.94 0.19
C ARG A 490 -20.18 4.42 0.24
N ARG A 491 -19.58 3.77 -0.75
CA ARG A 491 -19.49 2.30 -0.78
C ARG A 491 -18.78 1.76 0.46
N ALA A 492 -17.63 2.34 0.83
CA ALA A 492 -16.92 1.97 2.04
C ALA A 492 -17.77 2.19 3.30
N ALA A 493 -18.41 3.35 3.42
CA ALA A 493 -19.26 3.68 4.55
C ALA A 493 -20.47 2.73 4.71
N LEU A 494 -21.11 2.34 3.60
CA LEU A 494 -22.24 1.40 3.64
C LEU A 494 -21.83 -0.03 4.06
N LEU A 495 -20.60 -0.47 3.71
CA LEU A 495 -20.08 -1.76 4.18
C LEU A 495 -19.79 -1.75 5.68
N ILE A 496 -19.40 -0.60 6.23
CA ILE A 496 -19.06 -0.41 7.64
C ILE A 496 -20.33 -0.20 8.49
N ALA A 497 -21.33 0.48 7.95
CA ALA A 497 -22.53 0.92 8.67
C ALA A 497 -23.21 -0.12 9.55
N PRO A 498 -23.33 -1.43 9.17
CA PRO A 498 -23.94 -2.43 10.03
C PRO A 498 -23.21 -2.71 11.35
N ASN A 499 -21.91 -2.37 11.41
CA ASN A 499 -21.02 -2.72 12.52
C ASN A 499 -20.68 -1.54 13.44
N VAL A 500 -21.18 -0.33 13.14
CA VAL A 500 -20.86 0.90 13.87
C VAL A 500 -22.12 1.62 14.32
N GLN A 501 -22.07 2.29 15.47
CA GLN A 501 -23.19 2.99 16.05
C GLN A 501 -22.93 4.48 16.26
N THR A 502 -21.69 4.91 16.31
CA THR A 502 -21.30 6.29 16.58
C THR A 502 -20.51 6.89 15.41
N PRO A 503 -20.52 8.22 15.24
CA PRO A 503 -19.66 8.90 14.28
C PRO A 503 -18.17 8.64 14.48
N GLU A 504 -17.73 8.41 15.72
CA GLU A 504 -16.34 8.08 16.06
C GLU A 504 -15.96 6.69 15.53
N GLU A 505 -16.80 5.68 15.76
CA GLU A 505 -16.60 4.33 15.21
C GLU A 505 -16.60 4.37 13.67
N LEU A 506 -17.56 5.09 13.06
CA LEU A 506 -17.61 5.28 11.61
C LEU A 506 -16.32 5.93 11.09
N LEU A 507 -15.83 6.98 11.72
CA LEU A 507 -14.61 7.67 11.33
C LEU A 507 -13.40 6.73 11.37
N ASN A 508 -13.26 5.97 12.46
CA ASN A 508 -12.13 5.07 12.65
C ASN A 508 -12.10 3.97 11.57
N GLU A 509 -13.23 3.29 11.35
CA GLU A 509 -13.32 2.26 10.33
C GLU A 509 -13.21 2.82 8.91
N LEU A 510 -13.80 3.99 8.65
CA LEU A 510 -13.76 4.63 7.34
C LEU A 510 -12.35 5.10 6.97
N ARG A 511 -11.58 5.66 7.92
CA ARG A 511 -10.16 6.00 7.72
C ARG A 511 -9.36 4.77 7.26
N VAL A 512 -9.64 3.63 7.86
CA VAL A 512 -9.00 2.37 7.49
C VAL A 512 -9.40 1.95 6.08
N ALA A 513 -10.70 1.91 5.80
CA ALA A 513 -11.22 1.44 4.52
C ALA A 513 -10.77 2.28 3.31
N ILE A 514 -10.65 3.63 3.48
CA ILE A 514 -10.19 4.50 2.39
C ILE A 514 -8.68 4.46 2.17
N THR A 515 -7.89 4.19 3.23
CA THR A 515 -6.43 4.12 3.12
C THR A 515 -5.95 2.75 2.67
N GLN A 516 -6.69 1.69 2.99
CA GLN A 516 -6.34 0.30 2.70
C GLN A 516 -7.58 -0.49 2.25
N PRO A 517 -8.11 -0.22 1.04
CA PRO A 517 -9.29 -0.92 0.54
C PRO A 517 -9.01 -2.41 0.39
N GLU A 518 -9.92 -3.22 0.87
CA GLU A 518 -9.83 -4.68 0.76
C GLU A 518 -9.96 -5.13 -0.70
N LEU A 519 -9.23 -6.19 -1.04
CA LEU A 519 -9.34 -6.84 -2.34
C LEU A 519 -10.30 -8.03 -2.22
N PRO A 520 -11.19 -8.26 -3.20
CA PRO A 520 -12.08 -9.42 -3.19
C PRO A 520 -11.26 -10.73 -3.24
N GLY A 521 -11.77 -11.73 -2.55
CA GLY A 521 -11.18 -13.07 -2.53
C GLY A 521 -11.26 -13.77 -3.90
N THR A 522 -10.51 -14.86 -4.05
CA THR A 522 -10.44 -15.67 -5.28
C THR A 522 -11.76 -16.38 -5.62
N GLN A 523 -12.61 -16.63 -4.64
CA GLN A 523 -13.91 -17.29 -4.83
C GLN A 523 -15.02 -16.33 -5.33
N GLY A 524 -14.69 -15.04 -5.49
CA GLY A 524 -15.66 -14.05 -5.96
C GLY A 524 -16.03 -14.18 -7.43
N ASN A 525 -17.19 -13.62 -7.81
CA ASN A 525 -17.70 -13.60 -9.18
C ASN A 525 -17.14 -12.42 -10.01
N ALA A 526 -16.00 -11.84 -9.64
CA ALA A 526 -15.41 -10.72 -10.34
C ALA A 526 -14.00 -11.03 -10.84
N VAL A 527 -13.75 -10.82 -12.12
CA VAL A 527 -12.40 -10.75 -12.72
C VAL A 527 -11.68 -9.55 -12.10
N ARG A 528 -10.50 -9.79 -11.52
CA ARG A 528 -9.75 -8.77 -10.77
C ARG A 528 -8.77 -8.07 -11.69
N ILE A 529 -8.90 -6.72 -11.81
CA ILE A 529 -8.02 -5.88 -12.63
C ILE A 529 -7.29 -4.88 -11.75
N MET A 530 -5.95 -4.85 -11.82
CA MET A 530 -5.14 -3.98 -10.95
C MET A 530 -3.74 -3.72 -11.51
N SER A 531 -2.96 -2.89 -10.81
CA SER A 531 -1.53 -2.72 -11.12
C SER A 531 -0.69 -3.92 -10.65
N LEU A 532 0.51 -4.07 -11.23
CA LEU A 532 1.45 -5.12 -10.80
C LEU A 532 1.79 -5.00 -9.30
N HIS A 533 1.94 -3.79 -8.76
CA HIS A 533 2.22 -3.59 -7.33
C HIS A 533 1.14 -4.19 -6.42
N LYS A 534 -0.14 -4.01 -6.78
CA LYS A 534 -1.27 -4.55 -6.01
C LYS A 534 -1.40 -6.07 -6.09
N SER A 535 -0.76 -6.72 -7.06
CA SER A 535 -0.79 -8.16 -7.22
C SER A 535 0.09 -8.93 -6.23
N LYS A 536 0.96 -8.22 -5.49
CA LYS A 536 1.84 -8.86 -4.49
C LYS A 536 1.01 -9.61 -3.44
N GLY A 537 1.42 -10.83 -3.11
CA GLY A 537 0.67 -11.71 -2.20
C GLY A 537 -0.46 -12.51 -2.87
N LEU A 538 -0.99 -12.05 -4.02
CA LEU A 538 -2.10 -12.72 -4.71
C LEU A 538 -1.65 -13.96 -5.50
N THR A 539 -2.65 -14.75 -5.89
CA THR A 539 -2.49 -15.94 -6.74
C THR A 539 -3.72 -16.03 -7.64
N ALA A 540 -3.56 -16.53 -8.87
CA ALA A 540 -4.65 -16.73 -9.81
C ALA A 540 -4.32 -17.85 -10.81
N ARG A 541 -5.35 -18.56 -11.32
CA ARG A 541 -5.17 -19.56 -12.36
C ARG A 541 -4.78 -18.92 -13.69
N LEU A 542 -5.47 -17.86 -14.08
CA LEU A 542 -5.09 -17.04 -15.22
C LEU A 542 -4.53 -15.70 -14.78
N VAL A 543 -3.32 -15.39 -15.23
CA VAL A 543 -2.72 -14.06 -15.11
C VAL A 543 -2.49 -13.46 -16.49
N VAL A 544 -3.01 -12.28 -16.73
CA VAL A 544 -2.80 -11.50 -17.94
C VAL A 544 -2.01 -10.25 -17.59
N ILE A 545 -0.84 -10.03 -18.18
CA ILE A 545 -0.07 -8.78 -18.03
C ILE A 545 -0.19 -7.99 -19.33
N ALA A 546 -0.95 -6.90 -19.28
CA ALA A 546 -1.22 -6.03 -20.42
C ALA A 546 -0.25 -4.83 -20.48
N GLY A 547 0.03 -4.35 -21.68
CA GLY A 547 0.89 -3.20 -21.89
C GLY A 547 2.38 -3.49 -21.65
N CYS A 548 2.86 -4.68 -22.04
CA CYS A 548 4.28 -5.05 -21.97
C CYS A 548 5.08 -4.30 -23.06
N VAL A 549 5.15 -2.97 -22.94
CA VAL A 549 5.87 -2.08 -23.85
C VAL A 549 6.80 -1.15 -23.08
N ALA A 550 7.92 -0.76 -23.70
CA ALA A 550 8.87 0.19 -23.12
C ALA A 550 8.18 1.52 -22.77
N GLY A 551 8.47 2.05 -21.58
CA GLY A 551 7.81 3.26 -21.04
C GLY A 551 6.52 2.97 -20.23
N ILE A 552 6.02 1.72 -20.26
CA ILE A 552 4.97 1.22 -19.35
C ILE A 552 5.54 0.13 -18.45
N ILE A 553 6.21 -0.85 -19.03
CA ILE A 553 6.96 -1.92 -18.34
C ILE A 553 8.29 -2.12 -19.11
N PRO A 554 9.44 -1.64 -18.60
CA PRO A 554 9.61 -0.79 -17.42
C PRO A 554 9.24 0.68 -17.65
N THR A 555 8.93 1.39 -16.55
CA THR A 555 8.93 2.85 -16.48
C THR A 555 10.25 3.31 -15.86
N ILE A 556 11.08 4.02 -16.63
CA ILE A 556 12.40 4.53 -16.21
C ILE A 556 12.40 6.05 -16.39
N ASP A 557 12.91 6.75 -15.40
CA ASP A 557 13.18 8.19 -15.51
C ASP A 557 14.55 8.40 -16.17
N PHE A 558 14.56 8.67 -17.47
CA PHE A 558 15.79 8.90 -18.23
C PHE A 558 16.49 10.22 -17.92
N ASP A 559 15.87 11.11 -17.14
CA ASP A 559 16.48 12.35 -16.67
C ASP A 559 17.23 12.16 -15.34
N ALA A 560 17.02 11.02 -14.67
CA ALA A 560 17.74 10.65 -13.46
C ALA A 560 19.20 10.25 -13.77
N PRO A 561 20.12 10.33 -12.80
CA PRO A 561 21.48 9.79 -12.90
C PRO A 561 21.49 8.30 -13.29
N LEU A 562 22.55 7.84 -13.97
CA LEU A 562 22.62 6.47 -14.51
C LEU A 562 22.50 5.38 -13.44
N ASP A 563 23.08 5.59 -12.27
CA ASP A 563 22.98 4.68 -11.14
C ASP A 563 21.53 4.57 -10.62
N GLU A 564 20.79 5.67 -10.64
CA GLU A 564 19.38 5.68 -10.29
C GLU A 564 18.51 5.01 -11.37
N GLN A 565 18.82 5.24 -12.66
CA GLN A 565 18.15 4.51 -13.75
C GLN A 565 18.35 2.99 -13.64
N ASP A 566 19.55 2.55 -13.25
CA ASP A 566 19.83 1.12 -13.06
C ASP A 566 19.08 0.55 -11.85
N ARG A 567 18.99 1.28 -10.75
CA ARG A 567 18.16 0.91 -9.60
C ARG A 567 16.68 0.78 -9.99
N GLN A 568 16.15 1.77 -10.71
CA GLN A 568 14.78 1.73 -11.21
C GLN A 568 14.55 0.52 -12.13
N ARG A 569 15.50 0.21 -13.02
CA ARG A 569 15.41 -0.95 -13.90
C ARG A 569 15.38 -2.26 -13.12
N GLN A 570 16.21 -2.40 -12.10
CA GLN A 570 16.20 -3.57 -11.22
C GLN A 570 14.89 -3.69 -10.44
N GLU A 571 14.35 -2.59 -9.91
CA GLU A 571 13.05 -2.58 -9.21
C GLU A 571 11.90 -2.94 -10.17
N GLN A 572 11.88 -2.36 -11.37
CA GLN A 572 10.87 -2.68 -12.39
C GLN A 572 10.96 -4.15 -12.85
N ARG A 573 12.17 -4.75 -12.86
CA ARG A 573 12.34 -6.17 -13.14
C ARG A 573 11.80 -7.04 -12.01
N ARG A 574 12.01 -6.67 -10.74
CA ARG A 574 11.35 -7.31 -9.59
C ARG A 574 9.83 -7.22 -9.67
N LEU A 575 9.31 -6.05 -10.06
CA LEU A 575 7.88 -5.84 -10.24
C LEU A 575 7.29 -6.78 -11.30
N PHE A 576 7.96 -6.91 -12.44
CA PHE A 576 7.54 -7.83 -13.50
C PHE A 576 7.68 -9.30 -13.06
N TYR A 577 8.76 -9.65 -12.35
CA TYR A 577 8.96 -10.95 -11.72
C TYR A 577 7.83 -11.31 -10.74
N VAL A 578 7.43 -10.37 -9.88
CA VAL A 578 6.28 -10.54 -9.00
C VAL A 578 5.02 -10.80 -9.82
N GLY A 579 4.77 -10.04 -10.87
CA GLY A 579 3.58 -10.20 -11.72
C GLY A 579 3.49 -11.58 -12.38
N ILE A 580 4.55 -12.05 -13.07
CA ILE A 580 4.55 -13.35 -13.76
C ILE A 580 4.42 -14.54 -12.80
N THR A 581 4.96 -14.41 -11.58
CA THR A 581 4.90 -15.45 -10.55
C THR A 581 3.57 -15.53 -9.80
N ARG A 582 2.53 -14.81 -10.24
CA ARG A 582 1.16 -14.92 -9.67
C ARG A 582 0.38 -16.08 -10.26
N SER A 583 0.74 -16.56 -11.47
CA SER A 583 -0.02 -17.59 -12.18
C SER A 583 0.23 -19.00 -11.63
N THR A 584 -0.84 -19.81 -11.60
CA THR A 584 -0.79 -21.23 -11.26
C THR A 584 -1.01 -22.14 -12.46
N GLU A 585 -1.62 -21.63 -13.55
CA GLU A 585 -1.93 -22.43 -14.74
C GLU A 585 -1.56 -21.70 -16.03
N THR A 586 -2.10 -20.51 -16.24
CA THR A 586 -1.98 -19.78 -17.50
C THR A 586 -1.40 -18.38 -17.30
N LEU A 587 -0.42 -18.00 -18.12
CA LEU A 587 0.17 -16.66 -18.16
C LEU A 587 0.08 -16.09 -19.57
N VAL A 588 -0.49 -14.90 -19.71
CA VAL A 588 -0.53 -14.13 -20.97
C VAL A 588 0.26 -12.84 -20.80
N LEU A 589 1.30 -12.66 -21.61
CA LEU A 589 2.08 -11.42 -21.70
C LEU A 589 1.71 -10.70 -22.98
N SER A 590 1.16 -9.50 -22.87
CA SER A 590 0.54 -8.81 -24.00
C SER A 590 1.21 -7.47 -24.28
N SER A 591 1.44 -7.17 -25.56
CA SER A 591 2.01 -5.92 -26.05
C SER A 591 1.30 -5.41 -27.30
N ALA A 592 1.35 -4.09 -27.54
CA ALA A 592 0.84 -3.46 -28.74
C ALA A 592 1.95 -2.81 -29.56
N ILE A 593 1.78 -2.69 -30.90
CA ILE A 593 2.76 -2.07 -31.80
C ILE A 593 2.51 -0.57 -31.93
N ARG A 594 1.27 -0.13 -31.81
CA ARG A 594 0.87 1.27 -32.01
C ARG A 594 -0.05 1.75 -30.91
N ILE A 595 0.02 3.05 -30.67
CA ILE A 595 -0.89 3.77 -29.79
C ILE A 595 -1.27 5.09 -30.43
N SER A 596 -2.51 5.53 -30.25
CA SER A 596 -2.91 6.87 -30.67
C SER A 596 -2.22 7.94 -29.79
N ARG A 597 -1.92 9.11 -30.38
CA ARG A 597 -1.23 10.19 -29.66
C ARG A 597 -2.01 10.66 -28.43
N GLN A 598 -3.33 10.76 -28.56
CA GLN A 598 -4.20 11.15 -27.45
C GLN A 598 -4.16 10.15 -26.29
N VAL A 599 -4.19 8.86 -26.59
CA VAL A 599 -4.12 7.81 -25.57
C VAL A 599 -2.76 7.80 -24.88
N ALA A 600 -1.67 8.00 -25.64
CA ALA A 600 -0.33 8.09 -25.08
C ALA A 600 -0.15 9.31 -24.14
N LEU A 601 -0.72 10.48 -24.52
CA LEU A 601 -0.76 11.67 -23.66
C LEU A 601 -1.53 11.39 -22.36
N ASN A 602 -2.69 10.78 -22.45
CA ASN A 602 -3.51 10.42 -21.30
C ASN A 602 -2.81 9.39 -20.37
N MET A 603 -1.84 8.65 -20.89
CA MET A 603 -0.99 7.74 -20.13
C MET A 603 0.29 8.38 -19.59
N ASN A 604 0.52 9.68 -19.80
CA ASN A 604 1.75 10.39 -19.46
C ASN A 604 3.01 9.74 -20.08
N MET A 605 2.90 9.26 -21.32
CA MET A 605 4.04 8.72 -22.05
C MET A 605 4.84 9.85 -22.70
N ARG A 606 6.18 9.73 -22.71
CA ARG A 606 7.04 10.62 -23.51
C ARG A 606 6.70 10.42 -25.00
N LEU A 607 6.38 11.51 -25.66
CA LEU A 607 6.01 11.50 -27.07
C LEU A 607 7.18 11.90 -27.96
N PRO A 608 7.48 11.16 -29.04
CA PRO A 608 8.38 11.64 -30.06
C PRO A 608 7.75 12.84 -30.80
N GLN A 609 8.61 13.70 -31.38
CA GLN A 609 8.15 14.79 -32.24
C GLN A 609 7.51 14.20 -33.50
N GLY A 610 6.38 14.75 -33.96
CA GLY A 610 5.69 14.31 -35.17
C GLY A 610 4.17 14.30 -35.07
N VAL A 611 3.51 14.08 -36.20
CA VAL A 611 2.04 14.00 -36.32
C VAL A 611 1.68 12.55 -36.69
N GLY A 612 0.79 11.89 -35.93
CA GLY A 612 0.32 10.53 -36.23
C GLY A 612 0.38 9.57 -35.03
N GLY A 613 0.01 8.31 -35.27
CA GLY A 613 0.10 7.24 -34.28
C GLY A 613 1.56 6.95 -33.89
N ILE A 614 1.77 6.61 -32.64
CA ILE A 614 3.10 6.34 -32.09
C ILE A 614 3.39 4.86 -32.19
N ARG A 615 4.55 4.51 -32.74
CA ARG A 615 5.04 3.12 -32.71
C ARG A 615 5.62 2.80 -31.35
N LEU A 616 5.16 1.71 -30.77
CA LEU A 616 5.62 1.19 -29.49
C LEU A 616 6.70 0.11 -29.71
N THR A 617 7.62 0.04 -28.76
CA THR A 617 8.61 -1.03 -28.68
C THR A 617 8.17 -1.99 -27.58
N ALA A 618 8.21 -3.28 -27.86
CA ALA A 618 7.93 -4.31 -26.83
C ALA A 618 8.89 -4.14 -25.64
N SER A 619 8.42 -4.53 -24.47
CA SER A 619 9.21 -4.48 -23.23
C SER A 619 10.53 -5.24 -23.40
N PRO A 620 11.68 -4.66 -23.02
CA PRO A 620 12.95 -5.37 -23.01
C PRO A 620 12.91 -6.59 -22.10
N PHE A 621 12.08 -6.61 -21.08
CA PHE A 621 11.92 -7.74 -20.17
C PHE A 621 11.39 -9.00 -20.84
N LEU A 622 10.66 -8.88 -21.96
CA LEU A 622 10.23 -10.06 -22.74
C LEU A 622 11.42 -10.80 -23.35
N ALA A 623 12.48 -10.10 -23.75
CA ALA A 623 13.72 -10.71 -24.24
C ALA A 623 14.59 -11.30 -23.12
N GLU A 624 14.35 -10.92 -21.87
CA GLU A 624 15.09 -11.40 -20.69
C GLU A 624 14.47 -12.67 -20.08
N LEU A 625 13.33 -13.15 -20.58
CA LEU A 625 12.63 -14.34 -20.07
C LEU A 625 13.35 -15.67 -20.35
N GLY A 626 14.43 -15.64 -21.11
CA GLY A 626 15.27 -16.80 -21.36
C GLY A 626 14.76 -17.75 -22.46
N PRO A 627 15.46 -18.87 -22.70
CA PRO A 627 15.18 -19.75 -23.83
C PRO A 627 13.91 -20.58 -23.71
N HIS A 628 13.34 -20.70 -22.52
CA HIS A 628 12.10 -21.45 -22.28
C HIS A 628 10.85 -20.61 -22.54
N ALA A 629 10.99 -19.30 -22.75
CA ALA A 629 9.87 -18.44 -23.12
C ALA A 629 9.34 -18.80 -24.52
N PRO A 630 8.01 -18.89 -24.70
CA PRO A 630 7.43 -19.14 -26.02
C PRO A 630 7.74 -17.99 -26.98
N GLN A 631 7.78 -18.30 -28.27
CA GLN A 631 7.94 -17.26 -29.30
C GLN A 631 6.73 -16.33 -29.33
N PRO A 632 6.93 -15.01 -29.49
CA PRO A 632 5.83 -14.07 -29.63
C PRO A 632 4.96 -14.39 -30.85
N VAL A 633 3.64 -14.39 -30.64
CA VAL A 633 2.66 -14.62 -31.71
C VAL A 633 1.83 -13.36 -31.97
N ARG A 634 1.37 -13.18 -33.22
CA ARG A 634 0.40 -12.14 -33.55
C ARG A 634 -0.98 -12.47 -33.00
N ALA A 635 -1.72 -11.47 -32.57
CA ALA A 635 -3.05 -11.65 -31.97
C ALA A 635 -4.02 -12.45 -32.85
N ASN A 636 -4.03 -12.20 -34.18
CA ASN A 636 -4.87 -12.94 -35.11
C ASN A 636 -4.53 -14.45 -35.16
N ASN A 637 -3.23 -14.79 -35.13
CA ASN A 637 -2.79 -16.18 -35.12
C ASN A 637 -3.14 -16.84 -33.78
N TRP A 638 -2.92 -16.13 -32.67
CA TRP A 638 -3.28 -16.60 -31.34
C TRP A 638 -4.78 -16.91 -31.21
N ARG A 639 -5.64 -16.00 -31.70
CA ARG A 639 -7.07 -16.22 -31.75
C ARG A 639 -7.47 -17.43 -32.59
N ALA A 640 -6.90 -17.55 -33.79
CA ALA A 640 -7.16 -18.66 -34.69
C ALA A 640 -6.72 -20.01 -34.07
N GLN A 641 -5.59 -20.05 -33.35
CA GLN A 641 -5.10 -21.26 -32.69
C GLN A 641 -5.99 -21.73 -31.55
N LEU A 642 -6.60 -20.80 -30.80
CA LEU A 642 -7.41 -21.11 -29.62
C LEU A 642 -8.92 -21.13 -29.93
N GLY A 643 -9.36 -20.55 -31.03
CA GLY A 643 -10.76 -20.57 -31.47
C GLY A 643 -11.66 -19.57 -30.73
N PHE A 644 -11.18 -18.35 -30.40
CA PHE A 644 -11.97 -17.30 -29.73
C PHE A 644 -12.09 -16.00 -30.52
#